data_b53b73e251aa16afa7ce3eb367813331
#
_entry.id   b53b73e251aa16afa7ce3eb367813331
#
_cell.length_a   1.000
_cell.length_b   1.000
_cell.length_c   1.000
_cell.angle_alpha   90.00
_cell.angle_beta   90.00
_cell.angle_gamma   90.00
#
_symmetry.space_group_name_H-M   'P 1'
#
loop_
_entity.id
_entity.type
_entity.pdbx_description
1 polymer ?
#
loop_
_entity_poly.entity_id
_entity_poly.type
_entity_poly.pdbx_seq_one_letter_code
_entity_poly.pdbx_strand_id
1 'polypeptide(L)'
;MKSFLVVSLLLATAAAFPQHIHRRQNETLPTLSTVRIRLNPAAVRDSGETDFTTWTVPNAASSTFNGGNGTTVSYTLSVPSGKLNGNSNKVVYTRIISSLGERVIAEGLSTKNDNGDNVGGVPIKLSISGLSEGKHSLLTWHNAWDKLTAVAALTVTADGKEAATGVKQTVRADNIWESAASYITFTATAGKAVEIVYTPDSSGDGRVFLNGFEVDGPALENQISFPSPAHRDERVAIGGNSTGVTASWRAARAESVTYNVYLGTSTTKLQSVATGLSATTATLSGLNTQDTFYWRIDVVSGSTTYIGRVFMFRGAQLAFPGAEGYGRFARGGRGGKVVHVTSLEDTEAEGTLRYALTKATGPRTIVFDVGGVITTKSRMSVNGQYITLAGQTAPGKGIVVQGHPLGLTGATDIIFRHIRVRPGTVSGQTIDGMGMQGSNHAIFDRCSLGWTIDESFSSRAAYNITFQRSMISEPLNIAGHKNYPNGTAHGYAASIGGDVGSFHHNLIAHAEGRSWSMAGGLDNNAFFAGKLDIRNNVVYNFGGRVTDGGTHQGQFVNNLYKQGPASTLTYALRAQYEDDLPGTQQYYCAGNAMPGVFDQDSEQYVGDGTGKTKNVACYADVTIEGAKYQKFVDAPFFESHVDTQTATEAYKIVLSDSGASQPVQDDHDRRIVKETVQGTATYTGSVGKKKGIIDNPADVGGLESFPTATRPATWDANGDGIADWWDGSVGTEGYTPLEGYLNFMADPHAFVAPAGSIEIDLGALAAGFTEPSFTVTGAKIGSVTVSGSTATYTAKETGVERLVVSIEDSGGSRWSRTFGVAVFDGADDLE
;
A
#
# COMPACT_ATOMS: atom_id res chain seq x y z
N MET A 1 0.16 -11.19 -58.49
CA MET A 1 -0.93 -10.19 -58.61
C MET A 1 -0.81 -9.29 -57.39
N LYS A 2 -0.54 -8.01 -57.65
CA LYS A 2 -0.33 -6.99 -56.64
C LYS A 2 -1.70 -6.46 -56.19
N SER A 3 -1.93 -6.37 -54.87
CA SER A 3 -3.02 -5.55 -54.34
C SER A 3 -2.45 -4.47 -53.49
N PHE A 4 -2.72 -3.25 -53.88
CA PHE A 4 -2.37 -1.98 -53.22
C PHE A 4 -3.30 -1.74 -52.06
N LEU A 5 -2.74 -1.42 -50.94
CA LEU A 5 -3.47 -0.85 -49.79
C LEU A 5 -3.29 0.68 -49.84
N VAL A 6 -4.38 1.38 -50.02
CA VAL A 6 -4.41 2.85 -49.96
C VAL A 6 -4.53 3.28 -48.53
N VAL A 7 -3.52 3.98 -48.02
CA VAL A 7 -3.57 4.67 -46.71
C VAL A 7 -4.00 6.10 -46.99
N SER A 8 -5.20 6.46 -46.56
CA SER A 8 -5.70 7.82 -46.56
C SER A 8 -5.10 8.61 -45.37
N LEU A 9 -4.23 9.55 -45.67
CA LEU A 9 -3.68 10.51 -44.75
C LEU A 9 -4.70 11.63 -44.51
N LEU A 10 -5.38 11.68 -43.39
CA LEU A 10 -6.16 12.82 -42.94
C LEU A 10 -5.23 13.81 -42.25
N LEU A 11 -4.90 14.90 -42.91
CA LEU A 11 -4.31 16.08 -42.28
C LEU A 11 -5.39 16.78 -41.45
N ALA A 12 -5.28 16.69 -40.13
CA ALA A 12 -6.03 17.55 -39.22
C ALA A 12 -5.23 18.85 -39.01
N THR A 13 -5.77 19.92 -39.52
CA THR A 13 -5.29 21.28 -39.26
C THR A 13 -5.50 21.62 -37.79
N ALA A 14 -4.41 21.89 -37.07
CA ALA A 14 -4.45 22.40 -35.72
C ALA A 14 -5.08 23.79 -35.71
N ALA A 15 -6.32 23.90 -35.26
CA ALA A 15 -6.94 25.17 -34.91
C ALA A 15 -6.37 25.62 -33.55
N ALA A 16 -5.68 26.72 -33.54
CA ALA A 16 -5.22 27.39 -32.34
C ALA A 16 -6.43 27.78 -31.48
N PHE A 17 -6.53 27.27 -30.27
CA PHE A 17 -7.50 27.71 -29.28
C PHE A 17 -7.17 29.13 -28.80
N PRO A 18 -8.12 30.05 -28.75
CA PRO A 18 -7.88 31.40 -28.24
C PRO A 18 -7.65 31.34 -26.72
N GLN A 19 -6.49 31.83 -26.29
CA GLN A 19 -6.24 32.14 -24.90
C GLN A 19 -7.08 33.37 -24.48
N HIS A 20 -8.31 33.14 -24.05
CA HIS A 20 -9.07 34.08 -23.25
C HIS A 20 -9.88 33.32 -22.22
N ILE A 21 -9.21 33.00 -21.11
CA ILE A 21 -9.92 32.68 -19.86
C ILE A 21 -10.44 34.02 -19.33
N HIS A 22 -11.70 34.35 -19.66
CA HIS A 22 -12.42 35.37 -18.94
C HIS A 22 -12.53 34.92 -17.49
N ARG A 23 -11.81 35.54 -16.56
CA ARG A 23 -12.08 35.53 -15.14
C ARG A 23 -13.53 36.01 -14.96
N ARG A 24 -14.48 35.05 -14.88
CA ARG A 24 -15.79 35.34 -14.27
C ARG A 24 -15.56 35.60 -12.79
N GLN A 25 -16.13 36.70 -12.32
CA GLN A 25 -16.14 37.09 -10.92
C GLN A 25 -16.55 35.92 -10.04
N ASN A 26 -16.00 35.86 -8.82
CA ASN A 26 -16.32 34.90 -7.78
C ASN A 26 -17.84 34.81 -7.58
N GLU A 27 -18.50 33.88 -8.27
CA GLU A 27 -19.85 33.49 -7.87
C GLU A 27 -19.67 32.69 -6.59
N THR A 28 -20.12 33.26 -5.49
CA THR A 28 -20.26 32.56 -4.20
C THR A 28 -21.23 31.41 -4.45
N LEU A 29 -20.71 30.16 -4.41
CA LEU A 29 -21.56 28.96 -4.50
C LEU A 29 -22.59 29.00 -3.38
N PRO A 30 -23.84 28.53 -3.63
CA PRO A 30 -24.86 28.47 -2.60
C PRO A 30 -24.34 27.69 -1.39
N THR A 31 -24.52 28.23 -0.20
CA THR A 31 -24.15 27.59 1.04
C THR A 31 -24.95 26.29 1.19
N LEU A 32 -24.30 25.17 1.48
CA LEU A 32 -24.96 23.89 1.77
C LEU A 32 -25.84 24.07 3.02
N SER A 33 -27.16 24.03 2.87
CA SER A 33 -28.09 24.00 4.00
C SER A 33 -28.18 22.61 4.64
N THR A 34 -27.79 21.56 3.90
CA THR A 34 -27.82 20.18 4.35
C THR A 34 -26.75 19.92 5.41
N VAL A 35 -27.20 19.39 6.55
CA VAL A 35 -26.30 18.93 7.62
C VAL A 35 -26.06 17.42 7.44
N ARG A 36 -24.81 17.00 7.34
CA ARG A 36 -24.40 15.59 7.19
C ARG A 36 -23.60 15.14 8.39
N ILE A 37 -24.03 14.07 9.03
CA ILE A 37 -23.39 13.51 10.22
C ILE A 37 -23.05 12.04 9.98
N ARG A 38 -21.79 11.71 10.21
CA ARG A 38 -21.28 10.35 10.23
C ARG A 38 -21.11 9.89 11.67
N LEU A 39 -21.61 8.70 11.97
CA LEU A 39 -21.48 8.11 13.30
C LEU A 39 -20.19 7.29 13.39
N ASN A 40 -19.29 7.70 14.27
CA ASN A 40 -18.00 7.04 14.47
C ASN A 40 -17.96 6.41 15.87
N PRO A 41 -17.67 5.10 15.98
CA PRO A 41 -17.44 4.48 17.28
C PRO A 41 -16.22 5.07 17.99
N ALA A 42 -16.31 5.32 19.29
CA ALA A 42 -15.25 5.93 20.09
C ALA A 42 -13.89 5.17 20.04
N ALA A 43 -13.93 3.86 19.75
CA ALA A 43 -12.74 3.03 19.64
C ALA A 43 -12.11 3.02 18.24
N VAL A 44 -12.72 3.67 17.26
CA VAL A 44 -12.26 3.68 15.86
C VAL A 44 -11.47 4.95 15.58
N ARG A 45 -10.32 4.78 14.95
CA ARG A 45 -9.48 5.90 14.53
C ARG A 45 -10.21 6.75 13.48
N ASP A 46 -10.47 8.00 13.81
CA ASP A 46 -11.06 8.94 12.86
C ASP A 46 -10.07 9.33 11.77
N SER A 47 -10.49 9.21 10.54
CA SER A 47 -9.75 9.65 9.36
C SER A 47 -10.52 10.69 8.54
N GLY A 48 -11.65 11.17 9.09
CA GLY A 48 -12.49 12.18 8.47
C GLY A 48 -13.29 11.67 7.25
N GLU A 49 -14.26 12.45 6.85
CA GLU A 49 -15.01 12.34 5.59
C GLU A 49 -15.18 13.72 4.98
N THR A 50 -15.24 13.82 3.66
CA THR A 50 -15.09 15.10 2.97
C THR A 50 -16.20 16.12 3.28
N ASP A 51 -17.43 15.66 3.38
CA ASP A 51 -18.61 16.49 3.55
C ASP A 51 -19.53 16.04 4.70
N PHE A 52 -18.98 15.21 5.60
CA PHE A 52 -19.65 14.79 6.82
C PHE A 52 -18.93 15.31 8.06
N THR A 53 -19.70 15.79 9.02
CA THR A 53 -19.19 16.03 10.36
C THR A 53 -19.18 14.71 11.13
N THR A 54 -18.08 14.39 11.78
CA THR A 54 -17.94 13.17 12.57
C THR A 54 -18.53 13.35 13.95
N TRP A 55 -19.46 12.49 14.32
CA TRP A 55 -19.95 12.35 15.68
C TRP A 55 -19.39 11.07 16.29
N THR A 56 -18.45 11.22 17.23
CA THR A 56 -17.89 10.09 17.98
C THR A 56 -18.86 9.70 19.09
N VAL A 57 -19.44 8.51 18.95
CA VAL A 57 -20.47 8.01 19.88
C VAL A 57 -19.83 7.01 20.84
N PRO A 58 -19.85 7.31 22.15
CA PRO A 58 -19.33 6.39 23.16
C PRO A 58 -20.26 5.18 23.34
N ASN A 59 -19.73 4.10 23.93
CA ASN A 59 -20.49 2.94 24.33
C ASN A 59 -21.30 3.29 25.61
N ALA A 60 -22.47 3.87 25.44
CA ALA A 60 -23.36 4.37 26.51
C ALA A 60 -24.83 4.29 26.08
N ALA A 61 -25.75 4.42 27.03
CA ALA A 61 -27.20 4.43 26.75
C ALA A 61 -27.65 5.64 25.93
N SER A 62 -26.92 6.75 25.99
CA SER A 62 -27.18 7.95 25.17
C SER A 62 -25.91 8.72 24.87
N SER A 63 -25.95 9.49 23.79
CA SER A 63 -24.91 10.42 23.39
C SER A 63 -25.54 11.64 22.72
N THR A 64 -25.02 12.84 22.95
CA THR A 64 -25.50 14.09 22.38
C THR A 64 -24.40 14.78 21.60
N PHE A 65 -24.77 15.37 20.46
CA PHE A 65 -23.91 16.15 19.58
C PHE A 65 -24.56 17.51 19.28
N ASN A 66 -23.82 18.59 19.54
CA ASN A 66 -24.31 19.94 19.38
C ASN A 66 -23.90 20.51 18.01
N GLY A 67 -24.77 20.34 17.07
CA GLY A 67 -24.63 20.90 15.71
C GLY A 67 -23.49 20.35 14.89
N GLY A 68 -23.60 20.47 13.60
CA GLY A 68 -22.53 20.34 12.63
C GLY A 68 -22.45 21.63 11.80
N ASN A 69 -21.28 22.00 11.32
CA ASN A 69 -21.12 23.20 10.47
C ASN A 69 -21.60 24.52 11.07
N GLY A 70 -21.47 24.69 12.40
CA GLY A 70 -21.87 25.93 13.09
C GLY A 70 -23.37 26.08 13.32
N THR A 71 -24.15 25.00 13.17
CA THR A 71 -25.59 25.02 13.49
C THR A 71 -25.86 24.95 15.00
N THR A 72 -26.97 25.52 15.45
CA THR A 72 -27.44 25.42 16.85
C THR A 72 -28.27 24.16 17.08
N VAL A 73 -28.42 23.28 16.09
CA VAL A 73 -29.19 22.06 16.17
C VAL A 73 -28.47 21.03 17.03
N SER A 74 -29.17 20.44 18.00
CA SER A 74 -28.64 19.37 18.85
C SER A 74 -29.26 18.03 18.47
N TYR A 75 -28.43 16.99 18.40
CA TYR A 75 -28.80 15.62 18.06
C TYR A 75 -28.51 14.72 19.27
N THR A 76 -29.49 13.95 19.71
CA THR A 76 -29.29 12.98 20.80
C THR A 76 -29.70 11.59 20.35
N LEU A 77 -28.77 10.65 20.40
CA LEU A 77 -29.05 9.24 20.21
C LEU A 77 -29.26 8.57 21.56
N SER A 78 -30.28 7.71 21.67
CA SER A 78 -30.52 6.93 22.88
C SER A 78 -31.20 5.61 22.58
N VAL A 79 -31.09 4.68 23.54
CA VAL A 79 -31.74 3.37 23.54
C VAL A 79 -32.51 3.20 24.86
N PRO A 80 -33.70 2.55 24.86
CA PRO A 80 -34.51 2.38 26.06
C PRO A 80 -33.89 1.38 27.05
N SER A 81 -33.05 0.48 26.58
CA SER A 81 -32.34 -0.51 27.41
C SER A 81 -31.00 -0.87 26.79
N GLY A 82 -29.99 -1.15 27.62
CA GLY A 82 -28.64 -1.48 27.17
C GLY A 82 -27.84 -0.25 26.70
N LYS A 83 -26.95 -0.46 25.73
CA LYS A 83 -25.99 0.55 25.27
C LYS A 83 -26.02 0.67 23.76
N LEU A 84 -25.82 1.90 23.26
CA LEU A 84 -25.39 2.15 21.90
C LEU A 84 -24.00 1.52 21.74
N ASN A 85 -23.86 0.64 20.77
CA ASN A 85 -22.60 -0.02 20.50
C ASN A 85 -22.05 0.45 19.17
N GLY A 86 -20.90 1.05 19.24
CA GLY A 86 -20.14 1.36 18.05
C GLY A 86 -19.37 0.13 17.56
N ASN A 87 -19.48 -0.15 16.27
CA ASN A 87 -18.70 -1.16 15.61
C ASN A 87 -18.15 -0.64 14.29
N SER A 88 -16.96 -1.08 13.93
CA SER A 88 -16.41 -0.85 12.59
C SER A 88 -15.83 -2.14 12.09
N ASN A 89 -16.04 -2.40 10.83
CA ASN A 89 -15.34 -3.48 10.16
C ASN A 89 -13.99 -2.97 9.62
N LYS A 90 -12.94 -3.09 10.43
CA LYS A 90 -11.58 -2.65 10.06
C LYS A 90 -11.11 -3.21 8.71
N VAL A 91 -11.59 -4.40 8.32
CA VAL A 91 -11.15 -5.05 7.10
C VAL A 91 -11.96 -4.62 5.89
N VAL A 92 -13.28 -4.52 6.00
CA VAL A 92 -14.12 -3.88 4.97
C VAL A 92 -13.68 -2.43 4.80
N TYR A 93 -13.41 -1.76 5.90
CA TYR A 93 -12.88 -0.41 5.95
C TYR A 93 -11.56 -0.28 5.17
N THR A 94 -10.57 -1.17 5.37
CA THR A 94 -9.31 -1.15 4.64
C THR A 94 -9.50 -1.48 3.16
N ARG A 95 -10.42 -2.37 2.84
CA ARG A 95 -10.75 -2.78 1.47
C ARG A 95 -11.54 -1.71 0.71
N ILE A 96 -12.53 -1.10 1.35
CA ILE A 96 -13.37 -0.04 0.78
C ILE A 96 -12.59 1.26 0.63
N ILE A 97 -11.77 1.66 1.59
CA ILE A 97 -10.96 2.89 1.52
C ILE A 97 -9.97 2.87 0.36
N SER A 98 -9.61 1.71 -0.13
CA SER A 98 -8.62 1.62 -1.20
C SER A 98 -9.13 2.03 -2.57
N SER A 99 -10.43 2.08 -2.83
CA SER A 99 -10.93 2.39 -4.17
C SER A 99 -12.33 3.00 -4.29
N LEU A 100 -13.24 2.78 -3.33
CA LEU A 100 -14.66 3.18 -3.51
C LEU A 100 -15.33 3.63 -2.20
N GLY A 101 -14.55 3.84 -1.14
CA GLY A 101 -15.08 3.74 0.21
C GLY A 101 -15.71 4.98 0.76
N GLU A 102 -16.96 4.89 0.92
CA GLU A 102 -17.71 5.76 1.78
C GLU A 102 -17.61 5.24 3.21
N ARG A 103 -16.86 5.93 4.04
CA ARG A 103 -16.69 5.56 5.46
C ARG A 103 -18.00 5.58 6.23
N VAL A 104 -18.94 6.41 5.80
CA VAL A 104 -20.23 6.52 6.47
C VAL A 104 -20.92 5.17 6.62
N ILE A 105 -20.80 4.26 5.63
CA ILE A 105 -21.44 2.95 5.68
C ILE A 105 -20.55 1.83 6.26
N ALA A 106 -19.27 2.07 6.38
CA ALA A 106 -18.32 1.10 6.95
C ALA A 106 -18.25 1.14 8.49
N GLU A 107 -18.81 2.17 9.09
CA GLU A 107 -18.86 2.43 10.53
C GLU A 107 -20.30 2.74 10.94
N GLY A 108 -20.59 2.70 12.22
CA GLY A 108 -21.90 3.07 12.73
C GLY A 108 -22.22 2.43 14.08
N LEU A 109 -23.48 2.37 14.38
CA LEU A 109 -24.03 1.96 15.68
C LEU A 109 -25.02 0.81 15.55
N SER A 110 -25.03 -0.04 16.56
CA SER A 110 -26.09 -1.00 16.86
C SER A 110 -26.33 -1.01 18.37
N THR A 111 -27.02 -2.01 18.90
CA THR A 111 -27.33 -2.12 20.31
C THR A 111 -26.65 -3.30 20.98
N LYS A 112 -26.21 -3.12 22.24
CA LYS A 112 -25.71 -4.16 23.14
C LYS A 112 -26.40 -4.09 24.49
N ASN A 113 -26.51 -5.25 25.17
CA ASN A 113 -26.93 -5.28 26.57
C ASN A 113 -25.79 -4.79 27.49
N ASP A 114 -26.06 -4.70 28.76
CA ASP A 114 -25.07 -4.26 29.76
C ASP A 114 -23.90 -5.22 29.92
N ASN A 115 -24.09 -6.51 29.59
CA ASN A 115 -23.02 -7.53 29.58
C ASN A 115 -22.12 -7.45 28.34
N GLY A 116 -22.49 -6.64 27.35
CA GLY A 116 -21.71 -6.48 26.13
C GLY A 116 -22.14 -7.38 24.97
N ASP A 117 -23.24 -8.15 25.12
CA ASP A 117 -23.77 -8.98 24.05
C ASP A 117 -24.62 -8.15 23.08
N ASN A 118 -24.64 -8.55 21.82
CA ASN A 118 -25.54 -7.95 20.83
C ASN A 118 -27.01 -8.24 21.19
N VAL A 119 -27.88 -7.23 21.12
CA VAL A 119 -29.30 -7.35 21.49
C VAL A 119 -30.19 -6.92 20.34
N GLY A 120 -31.04 -7.83 19.87
CA GLY A 120 -32.14 -7.57 18.95
C GLY A 120 -33.38 -7.01 19.66
N GLY A 121 -34.32 -6.45 18.86
CA GLY A 121 -35.61 -5.92 19.34
C GLY A 121 -35.53 -4.59 20.07
N VAL A 122 -34.35 -3.98 20.19
CA VAL A 122 -34.17 -2.68 20.85
C VAL A 122 -34.17 -1.56 19.82
N PRO A 123 -35.12 -0.61 19.86
CA PRO A 123 -35.14 0.54 18.96
C PRO A 123 -34.01 1.53 19.31
N ILE A 124 -33.55 2.25 18.29
CA ILE A 124 -32.69 3.43 18.46
C ILE A 124 -33.51 4.68 18.22
N LYS A 125 -33.44 5.64 19.16
CA LYS A 125 -34.08 6.92 19.04
C LYS A 125 -33.07 8.03 18.74
N LEU A 126 -33.35 8.82 17.68
CA LEU A 126 -32.70 10.09 17.37
C LEU A 126 -33.65 11.24 17.70
N SER A 127 -33.26 12.06 18.67
CA SER A 127 -34.00 13.30 19.01
C SER A 127 -33.25 14.49 18.41
N ILE A 128 -33.95 15.33 17.66
CA ILE A 128 -33.39 16.51 16.98
C ILE A 128 -34.07 17.76 17.55
N SER A 129 -33.29 18.64 18.16
CA SER A 129 -33.78 19.91 18.75
C SER A 129 -33.08 21.11 18.12
N GLY A 130 -33.78 22.26 18.10
CA GLY A 130 -33.26 23.49 17.51
C GLY A 130 -33.50 23.63 16.00
N LEU A 131 -34.31 22.76 15.41
CA LEU A 131 -34.75 22.94 14.02
C LEU A 131 -35.67 24.16 13.91
N SER A 132 -35.66 24.84 12.76
CA SER A 132 -36.61 25.87 12.42
C SER A 132 -38.03 25.30 12.36
N GLU A 133 -39.03 26.12 12.52
CA GLU A 133 -40.41 25.69 12.25
C GLU A 133 -40.61 25.41 10.77
N GLY A 134 -41.25 24.27 10.44
CA GLY A 134 -41.58 23.92 9.08
C GLY A 134 -41.25 22.50 8.71
N LYS A 135 -41.23 22.24 7.40
CA LYS A 135 -40.98 20.91 6.83
C LYS A 135 -39.51 20.67 6.71
N HIS A 136 -39.08 19.53 7.20
CA HIS A 136 -37.70 19.03 7.13
C HIS A 136 -37.62 17.65 6.51
N SER A 137 -36.43 17.22 6.12
CA SER A 137 -36.17 15.87 5.64
C SER A 137 -35.05 15.23 6.42
N LEU A 138 -35.03 13.90 6.49
CA LEU A 138 -34.00 13.11 7.09
C LEU A 138 -33.73 11.88 6.21
N LEU A 139 -32.51 11.76 5.77
CA LEU A 139 -31.97 10.55 5.11
C LEU A 139 -31.03 9.84 6.09
N THR A 140 -31.23 8.53 6.28
CA THR A 140 -30.34 7.70 7.13
C THR A 140 -29.90 6.46 6.40
N TRP A 141 -28.69 5.94 6.72
CA TRP A 141 -28.14 4.71 6.16
C TRP A 141 -28.14 3.59 7.18
N HIS A 142 -28.43 2.35 6.68
CA HIS A 142 -28.65 1.17 7.49
C HIS A 142 -27.88 -0.03 6.91
N ASN A 143 -26.58 -0.08 7.18
CA ASN A 143 -25.68 -1.12 6.68
C ASN A 143 -24.96 -1.83 7.84
N ALA A 144 -25.14 -3.13 7.95
CA ALA A 144 -24.42 -3.96 8.92
C ALA A 144 -23.00 -4.26 8.44
N TRP A 145 -22.06 -4.26 9.39
CA TRP A 145 -20.64 -4.62 9.16
C TRP A 145 -20.29 -6.01 9.68
N ASP A 146 -21.19 -6.65 10.38
CA ASP A 146 -21.05 -8.00 10.89
C ASP A 146 -21.26 -9.06 9.80
N LYS A 147 -20.80 -10.28 10.06
CA LYS A 147 -21.07 -11.45 9.21
C LYS A 147 -22.49 -11.98 9.45
N LEU A 148 -23.49 -11.26 8.99
CA LEU A 148 -24.88 -11.63 9.16
C LEU A 148 -25.43 -12.28 7.89
N THR A 149 -26.21 -13.33 8.05
CA THR A 149 -26.94 -13.97 6.96
C THR A 149 -28.30 -13.30 6.72
N ALA A 150 -28.83 -12.63 7.73
CA ALA A 150 -30.08 -11.88 7.67
C ALA A 150 -30.06 -10.74 8.70
N VAL A 151 -30.72 -9.65 8.34
CA VAL A 151 -30.90 -8.44 9.17
C VAL A 151 -32.36 -8.09 9.26
N ALA A 152 -32.74 -7.40 10.36
CA ALA A 152 -34.12 -6.95 10.58
C ALA A 152 -34.53 -5.92 9.53
N ALA A 153 -35.79 -5.88 9.17
CA ALA A 153 -36.39 -4.74 8.49
C ALA A 153 -36.82 -3.69 9.53
N LEU A 154 -36.74 -2.41 9.17
CA LEU A 154 -37.04 -1.30 10.09
C LEU A 154 -38.35 -0.64 9.76
N THR A 155 -39.10 -0.25 10.84
CA THR A 155 -40.11 0.79 10.81
C THR A 155 -39.54 2.06 11.40
N VAL A 156 -39.68 3.18 10.69
CA VAL A 156 -39.21 4.50 11.11
C VAL A 156 -40.43 5.37 11.44
N THR A 157 -40.46 5.92 12.65
CA THR A 157 -41.53 6.87 13.05
C THR A 157 -40.95 8.25 13.32
N ALA A 158 -41.71 9.29 13.07
CA ALA A 158 -41.40 10.65 13.46
C ALA A 158 -42.53 11.16 14.40
N ASP A 159 -42.19 11.54 15.61
CA ASP A 159 -43.17 11.92 16.67
C ASP A 159 -44.33 10.91 16.83
N GLY A 160 -43.97 9.61 16.81
CA GLY A 160 -44.91 8.51 16.93
C GLY A 160 -45.73 8.18 15.70
N LYS A 161 -45.62 8.94 14.60
CA LYS A 161 -46.28 8.65 13.32
C LYS A 161 -45.34 7.85 12.41
N GLU A 162 -45.89 6.81 11.78
CA GLU A 162 -45.15 6.03 10.80
C GLU A 162 -44.74 6.90 9.63
N ALA A 163 -43.46 6.92 9.32
CA ALA A 163 -42.85 7.72 8.24
C ALA A 163 -42.22 6.82 7.16
N ALA A 164 -41.73 5.61 7.53
CA ALA A 164 -41.26 4.59 6.59
C ALA A 164 -41.42 3.22 7.24
N THR A 165 -41.69 2.18 6.45
CA THR A 165 -41.81 0.79 6.91
C THR A 165 -41.16 -0.16 5.92
N GLY A 166 -40.72 -1.35 6.42
CA GLY A 166 -40.11 -2.38 5.60
C GLY A 166 -38.73 -2.00 5.04
N VAL A 167 -38.02 -1.10 5.69
CA VAL A 167 -36.65 -0.71 5.29
C VAL A 167 -35.72 -1.90 5.52
N LYS A 168 -35.40 -2.61 4.45
CA LYS A 168 -34.50 -3.78 4.49
C LYS A 168 -33.06 -3.29 4.64
N GLN A 169 -32.47 -3.51 5.80
CA GLN A 169 -31.07 -3.18 6.05
C GLN A 169 -30.15 -4.02 5.13
N THR A 170 -28.99 -3.50 4.80
CA THR A 170 -27.96 -4.22 4.01
C THR A 170 -26.87 -4.79 4.91
N VAL A 171 -26.13 -5.76 4.38
CA VAL A 171 -24.95 -6.34 5.00
C VAL A 171 -23.77 -6.07 4.08
N ARG A 172 -22.78 -5.32 4.60
CA ARG A 172 -21.50 -5.06 3.91
C ARG A 172 -21.63 -4.51 2.49
N ALA A 173 -22.53 -3.55 2.30
CA ALA A 173 -22.57 -2.79 1.05
C ALA A 173 -21.21 -2.14 0.76
N ASP A 174 -20.78 -2.18 -0.48
CA ASP A 174 -19.47 -1.65 -0.90
C ASP A 174 -19.46 -0.14 -1.07
N ASN A 175 -20.64 0.47 -1.30
CA ASN A 175 -20.80 1.92 -1.46
C ASN A 175 -22.14 2.40 -0.92
N ILE A 176 -22.24 3.71 -0.75
CA ILE A 176 -23.42 4.36 -0.15
C ILE A 176 -24.70 4.16 -0.96
N TRP A 177 -24.61 3.99 -2.28
CA TRP A 177 -25.77 3.81 -3.17
C TRP A 177 -26.32 2.38 -3.17
N GLU A 178 -25.51 1.42 -2.71
CA GLU A 178 -25.92 0.03 -2.49
C GLU A 178 -26.39 -0.21 -1.06
N SER A 179 -26.03 0.68 -0.14
CA SER A 179 -26.48 0.63 1.23
C SER A 179 -27.96 0.94 1.35
N ALA A 180 -28.67 0.20 2.20
CA ALA A 180 -30.03 0.55 2.56
C ALA A 180 -30.09 1.94 3.16
N ALA A 181 -31.12 2.69 2.78
CA ALA A 181 -31.36 4.01 3.29
C ALA A 181 -32.87 4.24 3.54
N SER A 182 -33.18 5.06 4.55
CA SER A 182 -34.53 5.58 4.74
C SER A 182 -34.53 7.09 4.53
N TYR A 183 -35.45 7.58 3.70
CA TYR A 183 -35.71 9.00 3.51
C TYR A 183 -37.14 9.33 3.99
N ILE A 184 -37.22 10.22 4.97
CA ILE A 184 -38.47 10.64 5.54
C ILE A 184 -38.60 12.17 5.53
N THR A 185 -39.82 12.65 5.54
CA THR A 185 -40.14 14.07 5.78
C THR A 185 -40.98 14.20 7.03
N PHE A 186 -40.76 15.27 7.78
CA PHE A 186 -41.48 15.57 9.01
C PHE A 186 -41.65 17.08 9.18
N THR A 187 -42.52 17.51 10.14
CA THR A 187 -42.72 18.91 10.44
C THR A 187 -42.14 19.21 11.83
N ALA A 188 -41.22 20.13 11.92
CA ALA A 188 -40.71 20.62 13.18
C ALA A 188 -41.52 21.78 13.68
N THR A 189 -41.69 21.85 15.02
CA THR A 189 -42.31 22.98 15.71
C THR A 189 -41.23 23.73 16.47
N ALA A 190 -41.22 25.05 16.39
CA ALA A 190 -40.22 25.87 17.06
C ALA A 190 -40.12 25.55 18.56
N GLY A 191 -38.91 25.34 19.05
CA GLY A 191 -38.59 25.03 20.44
C GLY A 191 -38.96 23.61 20.90
N LYS A 192 -39.46 22.73 20.02
CA LYS A 192 -39.73 21.33 20.34
C LYS A 192 -38.73 20.43 19.64
N ALA A 193 -38.26 19.38 20.33
CA ALA A 193 -37.49 18.32 19.71
C ALA A 193 -38.43 17.42 18.88
N VAL A 194 -37.91 16.96 17.73
CA VAL A 194 -38.53 15.90 16.91
C VAL A 194 -37.89 14.55 17.29
N GLU A 195 -38.74 13.56 17.53
CA GLU A 195 -38.29 12.22 17.88
C GLU A 195 -38.43 11.26 16.71
N ILE A 196 -37.31 10.79 16.19
CA ILE A 196 -37.24 9.77 15.15
C ILE A 196 -36.84 8.44 15.82
N VAL A 197 -37.68 7.41 15.62
CA VAL A 197 -37.45 6.10 16.23
C VAL A 197 -37.30 5.02 15.14
N TYR A 198 -36.23 4.31 15.19
CA TYR A 198 -35.93 3.17 14.31
C TYR A 198 -36.23 1.89 15.07
N THR A 199 -37.32 1.20 14.70
CA THR A 199 -37.76 -0.03 15.34
C THR A 199 -37.51 -1.21 14.46
N PRO A 200 -36.70 -2.21 14.87
CA PRO A 200 -36.49 -3.41 14.10
C PRO A 200 -37.67 -4.38 14.23
N ASP A 201 -37.97 -5.13 13.17
CA ASP A 201 -38.86 -6.29 13.28
C ASP A 201 -38.13 -7.49 13.91
N SER A 202 -38.81 -8.63 14.03
CA SER A 202 -38.25 -9.86 14.58
C SER A 202 -37.43 -10.69 13.59
N SER A 203 -37.18 -10.19 12.39
CA SER A 203 -36.42 -10.92 11.36
C SER A 203 -34.92 -10.78 11.58
N GLY A 204 -34.18 -11.75 11.07
CA GLY A 204 -32.73 -11.75 11.16
C GLY A 204 -32.21 -11.73 12.61
N ASP A 205 -31.23 -10.87 12.87
CA ASP A 205 -30.65 -10.68 14.21
C ASP A 205 -31.39 -9.65 15.07
N GLY A 206 -32.44 -9.02 14.52
CA GLY A 206 -33.31 -8.07 15.22
C GLY A 206 -32.66 -6.73 15.60
N ARG A 207 -31.46 -6.42 15.11
CA ARG A 207 -30.79 -5.15 15.45
C ARG A 207 -31.11 -4.01 14.47
N VAL A 208 -31.04 -2.80 14.98
CA VAL A 208 -30.93 -1.59 14.17
C VAL A 208 -29.46 -1.32 13.89
N PHE A 209 -29.12 -1.07 12.61
CA PHE A 209 -27.83 -0.53 12.21
C PHE A 209 -28.02 0.91 11.72
N LEU A 210 -27.28 1.84 12.31
CA LEU A 210 -27.34 3.27 11.99
C LEU A 210 -25.91 3.77 11.72
N ASN A 211 -25.63 4.17 10.47
CA ASN A 211 -24.29 4.55 10.04
C ASN A 211 -24.06 6.06 10.03
N GLY A 212 -25.08 6.81 9.64
CA GLY A 212 -25.05 8.26 9.54
C GLY A 212 -26.37 8.81 9.02
N PHE A 213 -26.46 10.13 8.92
CA PHE A 213 -27.68 10.78 8.43
C PHE A 213 -27.41 12.15 7.81
N GLU A 214 -28.35 12.58 6.95
CA GLU A 214 -28.42 13.93 6.41
C GLU A 214 -29.74 14.57 6.83
N VAL A 215 -29.68 15.81 7.31
CA VAL A 215 -30.87 16.64 7.58
C VAL A 215 -30.99 17.69 6.48
N ASP A 216 -32.19 17.86 5.93
CA ASP A 216 -32.50 18.79 4.87
C ASP A 216 -31.72 18.56 3.57
N GLY A 217 -31.37 17.29 3.33
CA GLY A 217 -30.81 16.84 2.05
C GLY A 217 -31.87 16.67 0.97
N PRO A 218 -31.50 16.69 -0.31
CA PRO A 218 -32.37 16.39 -1.41
C PRO A 218 -32.98 15.00 -1.32
N ALA A 219 -34.19 14.82 -1.82
CA ALA A 219 -34.76 13.48 -2.01
C ALA A 219 -33.90 12.65 -2.95
N LEU A 220 -33.89 11.31 -2.76
CA LEU A 220 -32.98 10.41 -3.50
C LEU A 220 -33.20 10.47 -5.04
N GLU A 221 -34.42 10.76 -5.50
CA GLU A 221 -34.71 10.96 -6.92
C GLU A 221 -34.03 12.20 -7.51
N ASN A 222 -33.67 13.18 -6.68
CA ASN A 222 -32.98 14.41 -7.08
C ASN A 222 -31.46 14.35 -6.85
N GLN A 223 -30.91 13.18 -6.63
CA GLN A 223 -29.49 12.96 -6.44
C GLN A 223 -28.91 12.08 -7.55
N ILE A 224 -27.69 12.35 -7.97
CA ILE A 224 -26.92 11.44 -8.82
C ILE A 224 -26.44 10.22 -8.01
N SER A 225 -26.04 9.16 -8.69
CA SER A 225 -25.42 8.01 -8.06
C SER A 225 -24.23 7.50 -8.87
N PHE A 226 -23.35 6.70 -8.23
CA PHE A 226 -22.18 6.09 -8.82
C PHE A 226 -21.28 7.06 -9.60
N PRO A 227 -20.77 8.13 -8.97
CA PRO A 227 -19.85 9.05 -9.61
C PRO A 227 -18.52 8.35 -9.94
N SER A 228 -17.96 8.70 -11.08
CA SER A 228 -16.60 8.35 -11.48
C SER A 228 -15.87 9.63 -11.95
N PRO A 229 -14.70 10.01 -11.38
CA PRO A 229 -13.98 9.34 -10.30
C PRO A 229 -14.83 9.13 -9.06
N ALA A 230 -14.68 7.94 -8.44
CA ALA A 230 -15.39 7.62 -7.23
C ALA A 230 -14.88 8.46 -6.04
N HIS A 231 -15.72 8.65 -5.03
CA HIS A 231 -15.28 9.33 -3.82
C HIS A 231 -14.11 8.58 -3.16
N ARG A 232 -13.02 9.33 -2.88
CA ARG A 232 -11.76 8.83 -2.33
C ARG A 232 -10.98 7.86 -3.23
N ASP A 233 -11.25 7.86 -4.52
CA ASP A 233 -10.36 7.20 -5.46
C ASP A 233 -9.02 7.96 -5.53
N GLU A 234 -7.97 7.36 -5.02
CA GLU A 234 -6.62 7.94 -4.99
C GLU A 234 -5.74 7.42 -6.14
N ARG A 235 -6.36 6.74 -7.13
CA ARG A 235 -5.63 6.08 -8.23
C ARG A 235 -6.27 6.33 -9.57
N VAL A 236 -6.86 7.51 -9.72
CA VAL A 236 -7.49 7.92 -10.98
C VAL A 236 -6.42 8.09 -12.05
N ALA A 237 -6.54 7.35 -13.13
CA ALA A 237 -5.61 7.48 -14.26
C ALA A 237 -5.77 8.86 -14.89
N ILE A 238 -4.78 9.73 -14.67
CA ILE A 238 -4.64 11.01 -15.37
C ILE A 238 -3.73 10.72 -16.56
N GLY A 239 -4.28 10.66 -17.75
CA GLY A 239 -3.56 10.18 -18.92
C GLY A 239 -2.40 11.10 -19.35
N GLY A 240 -1.22 10.56 -19.49
CA GLY A 240 -0.01 11.04 -20.14
C GLY A 240 0.10 12.56 -20.39
N ASN A 241 -0.06 12.97 -21.64
CA ASN A 241 -0.09 14.39 -22.03
C ASN A 241 -1.46 15.07 -21.81
N SER A 242 -2.49 14.34 -21.33
CA SER A 242 -3.80 14.90 -21.02
C SER A 242 -3.89 15.14 -19.52
N THR A 243 -4.06 16.38 -19.13
CA THR A 243 -4.33 16.79 -17.74
C THR A 243 -5.82 16.66 -17.40
N GLY A 244 -6.56 15.74 -18.02
CA GLY A 244 -7.99 15.62 -17.87
C GLY A 244 -8.49 14.18 -17.73
N VAL A 245 -9.67 14.06 -17.09
CA VAL A 245 -10.37 12.79 -16.85
C VAL A 245 -11.82 12.97 -17.27
N THR A 246 -12.40 11.97 -17.95
CA THR A 246 -13.84 11.95 -18.21
C THR A 246 -14.57 11.50 -16.94
N ALA A 247 -15.23 12.43 -16.29
CA ALA A 247 -16.15 12.13 -15.20
C ALA A 247 -17.47 11.59 -15.74
N SER A 248 -18.11 10.69 -14.99
CA SER A 248 -19.41 10.13 -15.29
C SER A 248 -20.21 9.84 -14.03
N TRP A 249 -21.53 9.72 -14.17
CA TRP A 249 -22.45 9.41 -13.07
C TRP A 249 -23.73 8.75 -13.60
N ARG A 250 -24.46 8.06 -12.74
CA ARG A 250 -25.85 7.68 -13.06
C ARG A 250 -26.77 8.88 -12.86
N ALA A 251 -27.65 9.07 -13.81
CA ALA A 251 -28.64 10.15 -13.77
C ALA A 251 -29.49 10.12 -12.49
N ALA A 252 -29.87 11.30 -12.02
CA ALA A 252 -30.96 11.44 -11.06
C ALA A 252 -32.26 10.87 -11.66
N ARG A 253 -33.16 10.35 -10.83
CA ARG A 253 -34.40 9.70 -11.28
C ARG A 253 -35.54 10.66 -11.55
N ALA A 254 -35.40 11.93 -11.12
CA ALA A 254 -36.36 12.96 -11.44
C ALA A 254 -36.36 13.26 -12.95
N GLU A 255 -37.55 13.64 -13.46
CA GLU A 255 -37.71 13.91 -14.89
C GLU A 255 -37.09 15.26 -15.29
N SER A 256 -36.67 15.36 -16.55
CA SER A 256 -36.21 16.60 -17.20
C SER A 256 -35.13 17.37 -16.40
N VAL A 257 -34.12 16.64 -15.92
CA VAL A 257 -32.99 17.22 -15.16
C VAL A 257 -31.85 17.60 -16.05
N THR A 258 -31.06 18.61 -15.60
CA THR A 258 -29.73 18.92 -16.11
C THR A 258 -28.75 18.99 -14.97
N TYR A 259 -27.45 19.05 -15.27
CA TYR A 259 -26.38 18.93 -14.29
C TYR A 259 -25.45 20.13 -14.38
N ASN A 260 -25.06 20.65 -13.22
CA ASN A 260 -23.94 21.59 -13.11
C ASN A 260 -22.77 20.87 -12.42
N VAL A 261 -21.58 20.91 -13.03
CA VAL A 261 -20.38 20.22 -12.56
C VAL A 261 -19.36 21.23 -12.08
N TYR A 262 -18.77 20.94 -10.95
CA TYR A 262 -17.77 21.79 -10.29
C TYR A 262 -16.53 20.99 -9.93
N LEU A 263 -15.36 21.66 -9.98
CA LEU A 263 -14.06 21.07 -9.63
C LEU A 263 -13.20 22.10 -8.89
N GLY A 264 -12.37 21.66 -7.97
CA GLY A 264 -11.38 22.50 -7.28
C GLY A 264 -10.43 21.69 -6.41
N THR A 265 -9.47 22.37 -5.80
CA THR A 265 -8.51 21.79 -4.83
C THR A 265 -8.91 22.02 -3.37
N SER A 266 -10.12 22.56 -3.13
CA SER A 266 -10.69 22.78 -1.81
C SER A 266 -12.20 22.57 -1.87
N THR A 267 -12.79 22.00 -0.83
CA THR A 267 -14.22 21.78 -0.71
C THR A 267 -15.05 23.07 -0.74
N THR A 268 -14.45 24.20 -0.38
CA THR A 268 -15.09 25.52 -0.30
C THR A 268 -14.80 26.40 -1.50
N LYS A 269 -13.89 26.01 -2.41
CA LYS A 269 -13.48 26.78 -3.59
C LYS A 269 -13.60 25.96 -4.86
N LEU A 270 -14.80 25.44 -5.11
CA LEU A 270 -15.12 24.74 -6.34
C LEU A 270 -15.45 25.74 -7.45
N GLN A 271 -14.91 25.54 -8.63
CA GLN A 271 -15.15 26.33 -9.83
C GLN A 271 -16.06 25.56 -10.80
N SER A 272 -16.90 26.27 -11.53
CA SER A 272 -17.78 25.67 -12.53
C SER A 272 -16.96 25.09 -13.68
N VAL A 273 -17.17 23.82 -13.96
CA VAL A 273 -16.62 23.10 -15.14
C VAL A 273 -17.61 23.11 -16.27
N ALA A 274 -18.88 22.86 -15.97
CA ALA A 274 -19.97 22.85 -16.94
C ALA A 274 -21.30 23.14 -16.25
N THR A 275 -22.24 23.74 -16.99
CA THR A 275 -23.59 24.04 -16.50
C THR A 275 -24.65 23.60 -17.52
N GLY A 276 -25.80 23.20 -17.01
CA GLY A 276 -26.94 22.84 -17.85
C GLY A 276 -26.74 21.59 -18.72
N LEU A 277 -25.85 20.68 -18.32
CA LEU A 277 -25.62 19.45 -19.08
C LEU A 277 -26.82 18.52 -19.04
N SER A 278 -27.27 18.03 -20.17
CA SER A 278 -28.20 16.91 -20.26
C SER A 278 -27.49 15.55 -20.25
N ALA A 279 -26.18 15.53 -20.56
CA ALA A 279 -25.35 14.34 -20.51
C ALA A 279 -24.94 14.03 -19.06
N THR A 280 -24.67 12.77 -18.78
CA THR A 280 -24.15 12.26 -17.50
C THR A 280 -22.62 12.07 -17.52
N THR A 281 -21.93 12.89 -18.31
CA THR A 281 -20.47 12.92 -18.41
C THR A 281 -19.98 14.36 -18.55
N ALA A 282 -18.76 14.62 -18.04
CA ALA A 282 -18.05 15.88 -18.20
C ALA A 282 -16.54 15.62 -18.19
N THR A 283 -15.77 16.52 -18.82
CA THR A 283 -14.31 16.45 -18.74
C THR A 283 -13.80 17.34 -17.60
N LEU A 284 -13.14 16.73 -16.61
CA LEU A 284 -12.41 17.43 -15.56
C LEU A 284 -10.99 17.67 -16.06
N SER A 285 -10.57 18.95 -16.14
CA SER A 285 -9.29 19.36 -16.72
C SER A 285 -8.43 20.09 -15.68
N GLY A 286 -7.13 20.29 -15.98
CA GLY A 286 -6.18 20.97 -15.09
C GLY A 286 -5.75 20.08 -13.90
N LEU A 287 -5.79 18.77 -14.08
CA LEU A 287 -5.43 17.80 -13.05
C LEU A 287 -3.93 17.51 -13.04
N ASN A 288 -3.43 17.13 -11.88
CA ASN A 288 -2.07 16.65 -11.66
C ASN A 288 -2.05 15.51 -10.63
N THR A 289 -0.92 14.86 -10.45
CA THR A 289 -0.76 13.71 -9.55
C THR A 289 -0.43 14.08 -8.09
N GLN A 290 -0.19 15.36 -7.82
CA GLN A 290 0.23 15.83 -6.48
C GLN A 290 -0.95 16.31 -5.65
N ASP A 291 -1.90 17.01 -6.29
CA ASP A 291 -3.04 17.63 -5.62
C ASP A 291 -4.15 16.63 -5.26
N THR A 292 -4.94 17.04 -4.30
CA THR A 292 -6.25 16.44 -4.01
C THR A 292 -7.30 17.27 -4.69
N PHE A 293 -8.14 16.63 -5.48
CA PHE A 293 -9.24 17.26 -6.19
C PHE A 293 -10.57 16.97 -5.52
N TYR A 294 -11.41 17.98 -5.50
CA TYR A 294 -12.80 17.93 -5.01
C TYR A 294 -13.73 18.30 -6.13
N TRP A 295 -14.79 17.53 -6.31
CA TRP A 295 -15.75 17.80 -7.36
C TRP A 295 -17.17 17.54 -6.89
N ARG A 296 -18.14 18.19 -7.54
CA ARG A 296 -19.54 18.14 -7.16
C ARG A 296 -20.41 18.22 -8.41
N ILE A 297 -21.57 17.56 -8.35
CA ILE A 297 -22.59 17.60 -9.39
C ILE A 297 -23.88 18.04 -8.73
N ASP A 298 -24.39 19.20 -9.14
CA ASP A 298 -25.71 19.68 -8.72
C ASP A 298 -26.75 19.26 -9.76
N VAL A 299 -27.91 18.83 -9.29
CA VAL A 299 -29.05 18.44 -10.15
C VAL A 299 -30.01 19.61 -10.27
N VAL A 300 -30.33 20.02 -11.49
CA VAL A 300 -31.26 21.10 -11.76
C VAL A 300 -32.54 20.52 -12.37
N SER A 301 -33.68 20.72 -11.69
CA SER A 301 -35.01 20.34 -12.16
C SER A 301 -35.94 21.55 -12.17
N GLY A 302 -36.33 21.99 -13.34
CA GLY A 302 -37.08 23.25 -13.51
C GLY A 302 -36.28 24.46 -13.01
N SER A 303 -36.81 25.20 -12.04
CA SER A 303 -36.14 26.34 -11.38
C SER A 303 -35.37 25.97 -10.12
N THR A 304 -35.37 24.70 -9.71
CA THR A 304 -34.75 24.25 -8.45
C THR A 304 -33.41 23.60 -8.73
N THR A 305 -32.39 24.04 -8.00
CA THR A 305 -31.06 23.42 -7.97
C THR A 305 -30.90 22.63 -6.67
N TYR A 306 -30.69 21.33 -6.80
CA TYR A 306 -30.38 20.40 -5.73
C TYR A 306 -28.87 20.24 -5.63
N ILE A 307 -28.30 20.77 -4.54
CA ILE A 307 -26.85 20.75 -4.32
C ILE A 307 -26.39 19.33 -3.98
N GLY A 308 -25.45 18.84 -4.78
CA GLY A 308 -24.91 17.50 -4.63
C GLY A 308 -23.86 17.38 -3.52
N ARG A 309 -23.42 16.15 -3.31
CA ARG A 309 -22.29 15.84 -2.42
C ARG A 309 -20.97 16.25 -3.05
N VAL A 310 -20.00 16.58 -2.21
CA VAL A 310 -18.62 16.84 -2.63
C VAL A 310 -17.83 15.55 -2.57
N PHE A 311 -17.35 15.09 -3.73
CA PHE A 311 -16.49 13.93 -3.86
C PHE A 311 -15.03 14.36 -3.91
N MET A 312 -14.14 13.49 -3.46
CA MET A 312 -12.69 13.71 -3.49
C MET A 312 -12.02 12.60 -4.29
N PHE A 313 -11.02 12.95 -5.10
CA PHE A 313 -10.15 11.99 -5.75
C PHE A 313 -8.72 12.53 -5.88
N ARG A 314 -7.80 11.64 -6.25
CA ARG A 314 -6.40 11.95 -6.56
C ARG A 314 -5.94 11.21 -7.80
N GLY A 315 -4.97 11.79 -8.51
CA GLY A 315 -4.30 11.12 -9.63
C GLY A 315 -3.45 9.94 -9.17
N ALA A 316 -3.43 8.88 -9.97
CA ALA A 316 -2.50 7.79 -9.80
C ALA A 316 -1.06 8.28 -9.99
N GLN A 317 -0.20 7.98 -9.03
CA GLN A 317 1.23 8.24 -9.09
C GLN A 317 1.98 7.07 -8.49
N LEU A 318 3.01 6.60 -9.17
CA LEU A 318 3.89 5.59 -8.60
C LEU A 318 4.49 6.08 -7.28
N ALA A 319 4.71 5.16 -6.36
CA ALA A 319 5.36 5.44 -5.08
C ALA A 319 6.73 6.11 -5.28
N PHE A 320 7.44 5.65 -6.30
CA PHE A 320 8.73 6.18 -6.80
C PHE A 320 8.98 5.59 -8.20
N PRO A 321 9.89 6.13 -9.01
CA PRO A 321 10.29 5.51 -10.28
C PRO A 321 10.78 4.07 -10.07
N GLY A 322 10.23 3.11 -10.81
CA GLY A 322 10.53 1.69 -10.65
C GLY A 322 9.74 0.97 -9.53
N ALA A 323 8.72 1.61 -8.96
CA ALA A 323 7.74 0.92 -8.14
C ALA A 323 6.82 0.06 -9.01
N GLU A 324 6.75 -1.23 -8.72
CA GLU A 324 6.04 -2.23 -9.51
C GLU A 324 5.06 -3.05 -8.65
N GLY A 325 4.28 -3.91 -9.29
CA GLY A 325 3.31 -4.77 -8.62
C GLY A 325 2.10 -4.03 -8.04
N TYR A 326 1.41 -4.65 -7.13
CA TYR A 326 0.12 -4.14 -6.63
C TYR A 326 0.28 -3.04 -5.56
N GLY A 327 1.44 -2.94 -4.90
CA GLY A 327 1.78 -1.85 -3.99
C GLY A 327 2.32 -0.57 -4.67
N ARG A 328 2.51 -0.57 -5.99
CA ARG A 328 3.18 0.50 -6.75
C ARG A 328 2.59 1.89 -6.60
N PHE A 329 1.32 1.99 -6.22
CA PHE A 329 0.62 3.26 -6.01
C PHE A 329 0.50 3.65 -4.54
N ALA A 330 1.30 3.07 -3.66
CA ALA A 330 1.39 3.54 -2.28
C ALA A 330 1.79 5.01 -2.27
N ARG A 331 1.01 5.84 -1.58
CA ARG A 331 1.23 7.30 -1.58
C ARG A 331 2.37 7.72 -0.64
N GLY A 332 2.59 6.97 0.42
CA GLY A 332 3.56 7.37 1.43
C GLY A 332 3.26 8.72 2.06
N GLY A 333 4.29 9.42 2.46
CA GLY A 333 4.22 10.74 3.08
C GLY A 333 4.02 11.92 2.14
N ARG A 334 3.74 11.69 0.86
CA ARG A 334 3.62 12.73 -0.19
C ARG A 334 2.73 13.88 0.25
N GLY A 335 3.29 15.11 0.20
CA GLY A 335 2.60 16.34 0.60
C GLY A 335 2.38 16.50 2.10
N GLY A 336 2.93 15.60 2.93
CA GLY A 336 2.92 15.68 4.38
C GLY A 336 4.14 16.41 4.94
N LYS A 337 4.30 16.35 6.27
CA LYS A 337 5.44 16.93 6.96
C LYS A 337 6.68 16.05 6.86
N VAL A 338 7.84 16.66 7.02
CA VAL A 338 9.10 15.95 7.23
C VAL A 338 9.30 15.69 8.73
N VAL A 339 9.81 14.51 9.06
CA VAL A 339 10.15 14.11 10.42
C VAL A 339 11.59 13.60 10.43
N HIS A 340 12.46 14.29 11.12
CA HIS A 340 13.88 13.97 11.23
C HIS A 340 14.15 12.96 12.33
N VAL A 341 14.92 11.92 12.02
CA VAL A 341 15.51 11.01 13.01
C VAL A 341 16.93 11.47 13.28
N THR A 342 17.13 12.03 14.46
CA THR A 342 18.40 12.64 14.91
C THR A 342 19.06 11.83 16.02
N SER A 343 18.43 10.76 16.49
CA SER A 343 18.92 9.92 17.59
C SER A 343 18.72 8.43 17.28
N LEU A 344 19.71 7.63 17.64
CA LEU A 344 19.66 6.16 17.57
C LEU A 344 18.96 5.52 18.79
N GLU A 345 18.53 6.32 19.75
CA GLU A 345 17.82 5.82 20.94
C GLU A 345 16.43 5.30 20.58
N ASP A 346 16.01 4.22 21.26
CA ASP A 346 14.66 3.69 21.16
C ASP A 346 13.79 4.22 22.29
N THR A 347 13.23 5.41 22.09
CA THR A 347 12.30 6.09 22.99
C THR A 347 11.13 6.69 22.24
N GLU A 348 10.13 7.20 22.97
CA GLU A 348 8.99 7.92 22.36
C GLU A 348 9.25 9.45 22.24
N ALA A 349 10.47 9.89 22.46
CA ALA A 349 10.87 11.29 22.31
C ALA A 349 11.01 11.68 20.84
N GLU A 350 10.69 12.92 20.52
CA GLU A 350 10.92 13.51 19.20
C GLU A 350 12.39 13.36 18.79
N GLY A 351 12.65 13.15 17.52
CA GLY A 351 13.97 12.84 16.99
C GLY A 351 14.33 11.35 16.98
N THR A 352 13.48 10.46 17.53
CA THR A 352 13.71 9.01 17.48
C THR A 352 12.87 8.32 16.43
N LEU A 353 13.32 7.17 15.93
CA LEU A 353 12.58 6.37 14.94
C LEU A 353 11.21 5.92 15.49
N ARG A 354 11.14 5.51 16.75
CA ARG A 354 9.88 5.10 17.40
C ARG A 354 8.87 6.24 17.42
N TYR A 355 9.28 7.44 17.80
CA TYR A 355 8.41 8.62 17.75
C TYR A 355 7.89 8.86 16.33
N ALA A 356 8.80 8.91 15.36
CA ALA A 356 8.48 9.19 13.96
C ALA A 356 7.46 8.20 13.39
N LEU A 357 7.57 6.91 13.72
CA LEU A 357 6.70 5.85 13.20
C LEU A 357 5.38 5.70 13.97
N THR A 358 5.40 5.86 15.31
CA THR A 358 4.28 5.44 16.16
C THR A 358 3.56 6.57 16.89
N LYS A 359 4.19 7.73 17.06
CA LYS A 359 3.63 8.88 17.79
C LYS A 359 3.33 10.08 16.91
N ALA A 360 4.18 10.40 15.96
CA ALA A 360 3.93 11.45 15.00
C ALA A 360 2.65 11.16 14.21
N THR A 361 1.84 12.19 13.96
CA THR A 361 0.52 12.07 13.33
C THR A 361 0.48 12.73 11.95
N GLY A 362 -0.48 12.31 11.12
CA GLY A 362 -0.69 12.82 9.77
C GLY A 362 0.28 12.22 8.73
N PRO A 363 0.10 12.58 7.45
CA PRO A 363 1.01 12.21 6.38
C PRO A 363 2.43 12.73 6.67
N ARG A 364 3.45 11.89 6.48
CA ARG A 364 4.82 12.27 6.80
C ARG A 364 5.89 11.46 6.07
N THR A 365 6.96 12.14 5.74
CA THR A 365 8.20 11.54 5.25
C THR A 365 9.24 11.56 6.36
N ILE A 366 9.80 10.41 6.69
CA ILE A 366 10.80 10.22 7.74
C ILE A 366 12.17 10.13 7.08
N VAL A 367 13.04 11.06 7.41
CA VAL A 367 14.43 11.15 6.96
C VAL A 367 15.39 10.97 8.14
N PHE A 368 16.63 10.59 7.86
CA PHE A 368 17.63 10.31 8.88
C PHE A 368 18.80 11.30 8.79
N ASP A 369 19.05 12.02 9.87
CA ASP A 369 20.24 12.85 10.06
C ASP A 369 21.33 12.09 10.82
N VAL A 370 21.03 10.85 11.23
CA VAL A 370 21.93 9.96 11.94
C VAL A 370 21.95 8.57 11.28
N GLY A 371 23.13 7.98 11.19
CA GLY A 371 23.35 6.60 10.77
C GLY A 371 23.94 5.75 11.89
N GLY A 372 23.65 4.45 11.88
CA GLY A 372 24.14 3.52 12.89
C GLY A 372 23.13 2.45 13.26
N VAL A 373 23.23 1.94 14.50
CA VAL A 373 22.40 0.84 15.01
C VAL A 373 21.36 1.35 15.99
N ILE A 374 20.09 1.09 15.70
CA ILE A 374 18.96 1.32 16.62
C ILE A 374 18.61 0.00 17.29
N THR A 375 18.95 -0.14 18.58
CA THR A 375 18.59 -1.32 19.37
C THR A 375 17.23 -1.13 20.02
N THR A 376 16.23 -1.81 19.51
CA THR A 376 14.84 -1.67 19.94
C THR A 376 14.57 -2.43 21.24
N LYS A 377 13.79 -1.80 22.12
CA LYS A 377 13.36 -2.34 23.44
C LYS A 377 12.04 -3.11 23.36
N SER A 378 11.30 -2.92 22.29
CA SER A 378 10.03 -3.59 22.02
C SER A 378 9.67 -3.50 20.55
N ARG A 379 8.70 -4.31 20.09
CA ARG A 379 8.18 -4.26 18.72
C ARG A 379 7.78 -2.83 18.33
N MET A 380 8.17 -2.40 17.14
CA MET A 380 7.65 -1.18 16.51
C MET A 380 6.54 -1.56 15.52
N SER A 381 5.29 -1.44 15.97
CA SER A 381 4.12 -1.67 15.11
C SER A 381 3.60 -0.36 14.53
N VAL A 382 3.69 -0.22 13.22
CA VAL A 382 3.17 0.92 12.47
C VAL A 382 1.74 0.63 12.05
N ASN A 383 0.79 1.40 12.56
CA ASN A 383 -0.63 1.28 12.24
C ASN A 383 -1.20 2.56 11.62
N GLY A 384 -0.30 3.44 11.14
CA GLY A 384 -0.63 4.73 10.54
C GLY A 384 -0.99 4.66 9.07
N GLN A 385 -1.22 5.84 8.51
CA GLN A 385 -1.46 6.04 7.08
C GLN A 385 -0.49 7.09 6.54
N TYR A 386 -0.15 6.98 5.23
CA TYR A 386 0.63 7.97 4.51
C TYR A 386 2.00 8.23 5.14
N ILE A 387 2.84 7.18 5.21
CA ILE A 387 4.17 7.25 5.79
C ILE A 387 5.20 6.78 4.77
N THR A 388 6.21 7.61 4.54
CA THR A 388 7.45 7.22 3.85
C THR A 388 8.58 7.11 4.88
N LEU A 389 9.29 5.98 4.90
CA LEU A 389 10.53 5.78 5.65
C LEU A 389 11.69 5.68 4.65
N ALA A 390 12.52 6.72 4.61
CA ALA A 390 13.59 6.88 3.63
C ALA A 390 14.96 6.53 4.24
N GLY A 391 15.27 5.24 4.36
CA GLY A 391 16.55 4.77 4.92
C GLY A 391 17.78 5.22 4.14
N GLN A 392 17.63 5.48 2.84
CA GLN A 392 18.68 5.98 1.96
C GLN A 392 19.20 7.38 2.33
N THR A 393 18.51 8.13 3.18
CA THR A 393 18.96 9.46 3.62
C THR A 393 19.96 9.40 4.77
N ALA A 394 20.09 8.26 5.44
CA ALA A 394 20.96 8.12 6.58
C ALA A 394 22.47 8.28 6.19
N PRO A 395 23.27 8.98 7.00
CA PRO A 395 24.71 9.07 6.74
C PRO A 395 25.46 7.78 7.08
N GLY A 396 26.75 7.74 6.73
CA GLY A 396 27.65 6.62 7.00
C GLY A 396 27.21 5.32 6.33
N LYS A 397 27.13 4.23 7.07
CA LYS A 397 26.67 2.93 6.55
C LYS A 397 25.12 2.79 6.52
N GLY A 398 24.35 3.84 6.83
CA GLY A 398 22.90 3.78 6.91
C GLY A 398 22.38 3.28 8.26
N ILE A 399 21.14 2.76 8.30
CA ILE A 399 20.46 2.32 9.52
C ILE A 399 20.32 0.80 9.58
N VAL A 400 20.60 0.25 10.77
CA VAL A 400 20.25 -1.12 11.16
C VAL A 400 19.35 -1.08 12.39
N VAL A 401 18.19 -1.75 12.30
CA VAL A 401 17.30 -2.00 13.44
C VAL A 401 17.55 -3.41 13.96
N GLN A 402 17.91 -3.53 15.22
CA GLN A 402 18.13 -4.81 15.90
C GLN A 402 17.26 -4.93 17.16
N GLY A 403 17.18 -6.13 17.73
CA GLY A 403 16.49 -6.41 18.99
C GLY A 403 15.05 -6.88 18.83
N HIS A 404 14.17 -6.09 18.25
CA HIS A 404 12.76 -6.44 18.07
C HIS A 404 12.24 -6.09 16.66
N PRO A 405 11.08 -6.65 16.25
CA PRO A 405 10.52 -6.42 14.92
C PRO A 405 10.15 -4.96 14.64
N LEU A 406 10.31 -4.58 13.38
CA LEU A 406 9.75 -3.37 12.77
C LEU A 406 8.73 -3.79 11.71
N GLY A 407 7.46 -3.50 11.87
CA GLY A 407 6.45 -3.95 10.92
C GLY A 407 5.17 -3.15 10.92
N LEU A 408 4.38 -3.38 9.89
CA LEU A 408 3.07 -2.76 9.71
C LEU A 408 1.98 -3.64 10.32
N THR A 409 0.95 -3.02 10.87
CA THR A 409 -0.25 -3.70 11.36
C THR A 409 -1.48 -2.87 10.97
N GLY A 410 -2.17 -3.28 9.90
CA GLY A 410 -3.33 -2.56 9.37
C GLY A 410 -3.00 -1.14 8.89
N ALA A 411 -1.78 -0.88 8.48
CA ALA A 411 -1.34 0.40 7.94
C ALA A 411 -1.76 0.56 6.47
N THR A 412 -1.83 1.80 5.99
CA THR A 412 -2.23 2.10 4.60
C THR A 412 -1.33 3.15 3.98
N ASP A 413 -1.02 2.97 2.70
CA ASP A 413 -0.18 3.90 1.92
C ASP A 413 1.20 4.12 2.56
N ILE A 414 1.96 3.03 2.63
CA ILE A 414 3.28 2.99 3.27
C ILE A 414 4.37 2.71 2.25
N ILE A 415 5.44 3.49 2.31
CA ILE A 415 6.66 3.29 1.52
C ILE A 415 7.85 3.15 2.46
N PHE A 416 8.51 2.00 2.47
CA PHE A 416 9.77 1.77 3.20
C PHE A 416 10.87 1.42 2.21
N ARG A 417 11.99 2.14 2.30
CA ARG A 417 13.14 1.92 1.41
C ARG A 417 14.46 1.89 2.16
N HIS A 418 15.36 1.01 1.74
CA HIS A 418 16.76 0.91 2.20
C HIS A 418 16.92 0.78 3.73
N ILE A 419 16.06 0.00 4.38
CA ILE A 419 16.13 -0.29 5.82
C ILE A 419 16.66 -1.70 6.02
N ARG A 420 17.55 -1.85 7.02
CA ARG A 420 18.02 -3.15 7.49
C ARG A 420 17.35 -3.52 8.79
N VAL A 421 16.81 -4.73 8.87
CA VAL A 421 16.19 -5.27 10.10
C VAL A 421 16.80 -6.63 10.39
N ARG A 422 17.65 -6.67 11.41
CA ARG A 422 18.38 -7.86 11.88
C ARG A 422 18.21 -7.97 13.40
N PRO A 423 17.07 -8.49 13.90
CA PRO A 423 16.79 -8.56 15.34
C PRO A 423 17.87 -9.33 16.11
N GLY A 424 18.41 -10.38 15.55
CA GLY A 424 19.38 -11.23 16.20
C GLY A 424 18.82 -11.93 17.44
N THR A 425 19.70 -12.25 18.37
CA THR A 425 19.35 -12.86 19.66
C THR A 425 19.26 -11.84 20.80
N VAL A 426 19.32 -10.54 20.47
CA VAL A 426 19.44 -9.45 21.47
C VAL A 426 18.26 -9.39 22.44
N SER A 427 17.04 -9.63 21.96
CA SER A 427 15.83 -9.63 22.80
C SER A 427 15.68 -10.88 23.68
N GLY A 428 16.38 -11.97 23.37
CA GLY A 428 16.17 -13.28 23.98
C GLY A 428 14.79 -13.91 23.71
N GLN A 429 14.06 -13.39 22.71
CA GLN A 429 12.69 -13.82 22.37
C GLN A 429 12.63 -14.44 20.97
N THR A 430 11.63 -15.30 20.76
CA THR A 430 11.25 -15.74 19.42
C THR A 430 10.49 -14.60 18.74
N ILE A 431 11.07 -14.03 17.69
CA ILE A 431 10.54 -12.84 17.03
C ILE A 431 10.73 -12.90 15.51
N ASP A 432 9.79 -12.27 14.80
CA ASP A 432 9.86 -11.97 13.38
C ASP A 432 10.83 -10.80 13.08
N GLY A 433 11.01 -10.52 11.80
CA GLY A 433 11.74 -9.34 11.32
C GLY A 433 10.83 -8.18 10.97
N MET A 434 10.39 -8.15 9.72
CA MET A 434 9.47 -7.14 9.18
C MET A 434 8.15 -7.78 8.74
N GLY A 435 7.14 -6.93 8.51
CA GLY A 435 5.89 -7.43 7.97
C GLY A 435 4.93 -6.34 7.52
N MET A 436 3.91 -6.76 6.76
CA MET A 436 2.83 -5.92 6.23
C MET A 436 1.45 -6.45 6.64
N GLN A 437 1.33 -7.02 7.83
CA GLN A 437 0.09 -7.69 8.23
C GLN A 437 -1.13 -6.78 8.20
N GLY A 438 -2.17 -7.20 7.50
CA GLY A 438 -3.44 -6.48 7.36
C GLY A 438 -3.31 -5.10 6.69
N SER A 439 -2.17 -4.81 6.05
CA SER A 439 -1.88 -3.51 5.42
C SER A 439 -2.51 -3.42 4.04
N ASN A 440 -2.68 -2.20 3.54
CA ASN A 440 -3.20 -1.93 2.22
C ASN A 440 -2.37 -0.85 1.52
N HIS A 441 -2.07 -1.03 0.23
CA HIS A 441 -1.19 -0.15 -0.53
C HIS A 441 0.12 0.14 0.20
N ALA A 442 0.94 -0.91 0.35
CA ALA A 442 2.25 -0.79 0.96
C ALA A 442 3.33 -1.38 0.05
N ILE A 443 4.48 -0.72 0.01
CA ILE A 443 5.64 -1.17 -0.74
C ILE A 443 6.90 -1.09 0.12
N PHE A 444 7.61 -2.21 0.19
CA PHE A 444 8.98 -2.28 0.71
C PHE A 444 9.92 -2.49 -0.46
N ASP A 445 10.92 -1.63 -0.58
CA ASP A 445 11.87 -1.60 -1.69
C ASP A 445 13.30 -1.59 -1.17
N ARG A 446 14.13 -2.49 -1.66
CA ARG A 446 15.54 -2.59 -1.28
C ARG A 446 15.76 -2.59 0.25
N CYS A 447 15.03 -3.45 0.95
CA CYS A 447 15.24 -3.71 2.38
C CYS A 447 16.08 -4.97 2.58
N SER A 448 16.84 -5.05 3.66
CA SER A 448 17.60 -6.24 4.03
C SER A 448 17.12 -6.79 5.36
N LEU A 449 16.67 -8.05 5.36
CA LEU A 449 16.10 -8.73 6.52
C LEU A 449 16.87 -10.01 6.81
N GLY A 450 16.99 -10.35 8.09
CA GLY A 450 17.66 -11.60 8.49
C GLY A 450 17.82 -11.73 9.99
N TRP A 451 18.47 -12.82 10.40
CA TRP A 451 18.78 -13.15 11.80
C TRP A 451 17.55 -13.17 12.71
N THR A 452 16.46 -13.68 12.21
CA THR A 452 15.20 -13.86 12.96
C THR A 452 15.08 -15.25 13.52
N ILE A 453 14.37 -15.42 14.62
CA ILE A 453 14.11 -16.73 15.24
C ILE A 453 12.76 -17.30 14.77
N ASP A 454 11.89 -16.44 14.23
CA ASP A 454 10.70 -16.81 13.45
C ASP A 454 10.85 -16.25 12.04
N GLU A 455 9.80 -15.95 11.28
CA GLU A 455 9.94 -15.49 9.90
C GLU A 455 10.60 -14.10 9.78
N SER A 456 11.50 -13.96 8.82
CA SER A 456 12.09 -12.65 8.52
C SER A 456 11.07 -11.68 7.94
N PHE A 457 10.07 -12.18 7.21
CA PHE A 457 9.00 -11.38 6.63
C PHE A 457 7.63 -12.06 6.73
N SER A 458 6.57 -11.28 7.03
CA SER A 458 5.18 -11.77 7.08
C SER A 458 4.21 -10.75 6.50
N SER A 459 3.19 -11.21 5.69
CA SER A 459 2.22 -10.29 5.07
C SER A 459 0.78 -10.83 5.06
N ARG A 460 0.39 -11.57 6.09
CA ARG A 460 -0.96 -12.17 6.17
C ARG A 460 -2.05 -11.09 6.16
N ALA A 461 -3.18 -11.39 5.52
CA ALA A 461 -4.35 -10.52 5.43
C ALA A 461 -4.06 -9.11 4.87
N ALA A 462 -2.99 -8.93 4.10
CA ALA A 462 -2.67 -7.69 3.42
C ALA A 462 -3.42 -7.55 2.09
N TYR A 463 -3.44 -6.32 1.53
CA TYR A 463 -4.03 -6.01 0.24
C TYR A 463 -3.12 -5.10 -0.55
N ASN A 464 -3.07 -5.25 -1.88
CA ASN A 464 -2.34 -4.36 -2.78
C ASN A 464 -0.94 -4.03 -2.27
N ILE A 465 -0.14 -5.06 -2.00
CA ILE A 465 1.20 -4.90 -1.45
C ILE A 465 2.29 -5.33 -2.43
N THR A 466 3.47 -4.75 -2.26
CA THR A 466 4.68 -5.15 -2.97
C THR A 466 5.86 -5.28 -2.01
N PHE A 467 6.60 -6.36 -2.14
CA PHE A 467 7.92 -6.56 -1.57
C PHE A 467 8.90 -6.79 -2.73
N GLN A 468 9.74 -5.80 -3.03
CA GLN A 468 10.58 -5.83 -4.23
C GLN A 468 12.05 -5.54 -3.94
N ARG A 469 12.94 -6.08 -4.76
CA ARG A 469 14.40 -5.80 -4.78
C ARG A 469 15.03 -5.85 -3.39
N SER A 470 14.47 -6.67 -2.54
CA SER A 470 14.86 -6.81 -1.14
C SER A 470 15.63 -8.12 -0.91
N MET A 471 16.33 -8.20 0.20
CA MET A 471 17.08 -9.39 0.59
C MET A 471 16.51 -9.98 1.87
N ILE A 472 16.33 -11.30 1.91
CA ILE A 472 16.10 -12.07 3.13
C ILE A 472 17.26 -13.08 3.22
N SER A 473 18.06 -13.01 4.29
CA SER A 473 19.21 -13.84 4.43
C SER A 473 19.42 -14.35 5.85
N GLU A 474 19.91 -15.58 5.97
CA GLU A 474 20.33 -16.17 7.23
C GLU A 474 19.32 -16.05 8.38
N PRO A 475 18.02 -16.41 8.20
CA PRO A 475 17.16 -16.60 9.37
C PRO A 475 17.75 -17.70 10.25
N LEU A 476 17.71 -17.51 11.58
CA LEU A 476 18.43 -18.36 12.53
C LEU A 476 17.74 -19.72 12.69
N ASN A 477 18.46 -20.78 12.39
CA ASN A 477 17.89 -22.10 12.22
C ASN A 477 17.58 -22.84 13.53
N ILE A 478 18.61 -23.23 14.29
CA ILE A 478 18.42 -23.88 15.60
C ILE A 478 18.70 -22.85 16.70
N ALA A 479 17.77 -21.92 16.88
CA ALA A 479 17.95 -20.76 17.73
C ALA A 479 17.05 -20.77 19.00
N GLY A 480 16.42 -21.89 19.33
CA GLY A 480 15.61 -22.01 20.55
C GLY A 480 14.21 -21.41 20.40
N HIS A 481 13.50 -21.73 19.34
CA HIS A 481 12.15 -21.26 19.09
C HIS A 481 11.17 -21.74 20.18
N LYS A 482 10.44 -20.79 20.84
CA LYS A 482 9.61 -21.05 22.04
C LYS A 482 8.50 -22.08 21.86
N ASN A 483 7.96 -22.24 20.64
CA ASN A 483 6.82 -23.12 20.35
C ASN A 483 7.25 -24.55 19.96
N TYR A 484 8.56 -24.82 19.89
CA TYR A 484 9.09 -26.10 19.43
C TYR A 484 10.13 -26.63 20.40
N PRO A 485 10.35 -27.97 20.43
CA PRO A 485 11.41 -28.58 21.25
C PRO A 485 12.78 -27.99 20.92
N ASN A 486 13.67 -27.95 21.90
CA ASN A 486 15.06 -27.53 21.68
C ASN A 486 15.72 -28.39 20.60
N GLY A 487 16.48 -27.73 19.72
CA GLY A 487 17.12 -28.39 18.60
C GLY A 487 16.26 -28.50 17.34
N THR A 488 15.02 -27.99 17.36
CA THR A 488 14.17 -27.93 16.15
C THR A 488 14.70 -26.87 15.19
N ALA A 489 14.89 -27.26 13.93
CA ALA A 489 15.25 -26.36 12.84
C ALA A 489 14.06 -25.46 12.47
N HIS A 490 14.25 -24.13 12.50
CA HIS A 490 13.21 -23.13 12.20
C HIS A 490 13.73 -21.86 11.51
N GLY A 491 14.85 -21.97 10.78
CA GLY A 491 15.41 -20.84 10.02
C GLY A 491 14.60 -20.50 8.78
N TYR A 492 13.41 -19.89 8.97
CA TYR A 492 12.45 -19.68 7.91
C TYR A 492 12.42 -18.24 7.41
N ALA A 493 12.36 -18.10 6.05
CA ALA A 493 12.46 -16.80 5.41
C ALA A 493 11.15 -15.99 5.52
N ALA A 494 10.02 -16.50 5.03
CA ALA A 494 8.82 -15.70 4.95
C ALA A 494 7.52 -16.51 5.00
N SER A 495 6.50 -15.92 5.63
CA SER A 495 5.09 -16.33 5.52
C SER A 495 4.30 -15.23 4.82
N ILE A 496 3.89 -15.47 3.57
CA ILE A 496 3.29 -14.46 2.72
C ILE A 496 1.81 -14.71 2.46
N GLY A 497 1.06 -13.64 2.49
CA GLY A 497 -0.33 -13.54 2.07
C GLY A 497 -0.57 -12.21 1.38
N GLY A 498 -1.71 -12.06 0.78
CA GLY A 498 -2.10 -10.82 0.14
C GLY A 498 -3.26 -11.01 -0.85
N ASP A 499 -4.00 -9.93 -1.12
CA ASP A 499 -5.08 -9.89 -2.11
C ASP A 499 -5.09 -8.53 -2.86
N VAL A 500 -4.16 -8.25 -3.76
CA VAL A 500 -3.05 -9.06 -4.29
C VAL A 500 -1.73 -8.70 -3.60
N GLY A 501 -0.88 -9.72 -3.38
CA GLY A 501 0.49 -9.53 -2.93
C GLY A 501 1.49 -9.81 -4.06
N SER A 502 2.39 -8.85 -4.33
CA SER A 502 3.48 -8.97 -5.31
C SER A 502 4.82 -9.13 -4.61
N PHE A 503 5.56 -10.18 -4.96
CA PHE A 503 6.87 -10.52 -4.39
C PHE A 503 7.83 -10.78 -5.56
N HIS A 504 8.70 -9.79 -5.86
CA HIS A 504 9.50 -9.89 -7.07
C HIS A 504 10.90 -9.29 -6.94
N HIS A 505 11.82 -9.79 -7.71
CA HIS A 505 13.23 -9.36 -7.77
C HIS A 505 13.91 -9.37 -6.40
N ASN A 506 13.53 -10.32 -5.53
CA ASN A 506 14.15 -10.48 -4.22
C ASN A 506 15.20 -11.59 -4.22
N LEU A 507 16.20 -11.45 -3.37
CA LEU A 507 17.14 -12.50 -3.04
C LEU A 507 16.76 -13.13 -1.69
N ILE A 508 16.52 -14.43 -1.67
CA ILE A 508 16.43 -15.23 -0.44
C ILE A 508 17.60 -16.18 -0.39
N ALA A 509 18.42 -16.09 0.65
CA ALA A 509 19.62 -16.90 0.75
C ALA A 509 19.83 -17.50 2.14
N HIS A 510 20.33 -18.73 2.17
CA HIS A 510 20.74 -19.42 3.40
C HIS A 510 19.61 -19.64 4.40
N ALA A 511 18.39 -19.93 3.92
CA ALA A 511 17.23 -20.24 4.74
C ALA A 511 16.99 -21.75 4.83
N GLU A 512 16.61 -22.25 6.00
CA GLU A 512 16.18 -23.66 6.15
C GLU A 512 14.91 -23.95 5.35
N GLY A 513 14.06 -22.93 5.16
CA GLY A 513 12.86 -23.07 4.36
C GLY A 513 11.98 -21.83 4.33
N ARG A 514 10.74 -22.05 3.84
CA ARG A 514 9.76 -20.97 3.58
C ARG A 514 10.33 -19.87 2.70
N SER A 515 10.99 -20.26 1.64
CA SER A 515 11.49 -19.35 0.58
C SER A 515 10.36 -18.94 -0.35
N TRP A 516 9.41 -18.58 0.11
CA TRP A 516 8.08 -18.09 0.45
C TRP A 516 7.20 -19.22 0.98
N SER A 517 6.52 -19.07 2.13
CA SER A 517 5.42 -19.94 2.56
C SER A 517 4.11 -19.22 2.29
N MET A 518 3.33 -19.73 1.36
CA MET A 518 2.05 -19.14 1.00
C MET A 518 1.03 -19.38 2.10
N ALA A 519 0.38 -18.33 2.55
CA ALA A 519 -0.63 -18.35 3.59
C ALA A 519 -1.88 -17.62 3.10
N GLY A 520 -2.50 -18.18 2.08
CA GLY A 520 -3.85 -17.78 1.67
C GLY A 520 -4.85 -18.35 2.64
N GLY A 521 -5.65 -17.50 3.27
CA GLY A 521 -6.67 -17.90 4.23
C GLY A 521 -7.92 -17.06 4.07
N LEU A 522 -8.88 -17.26 4.95
CA LEU A 522 -10.02 -16.36 5.02
C LEU A 522 -9.57 -15.01 5.58
N ASP A 523 -9.96 -13.95 4.90
CA ASP A 523 -9.88 -12.62 5.48
C ASP A 523 -10.90 -12.48 6.64
N ASN A 524 -10.87 -11.36 7.36
CA ASN A 524 -11.82 -11.14 8.47
C ASN A 524 -13.28 -11.05 8.00
N ASN A 525 -13.53 -11.03 6.69
CA ASN A 525 -14.86 -11.07 6.09
C ASN A 525 -15.29 -12.48 5.67
N ALA A 526 -14.49 -13.50 5.94
CA ALA A 526 -14.65 -14.87 5.49
C ALA A 526 -14.65 -15.04 3.94
N PHE A 527 -14.04 -14.10 3.23
CA PHE A 527 -13.72 -14.31 1.82
C PHE A 527 -12.36 -14.97 1.72
N PHE A 528 -12.23 -15.89 0.76
CA PHE A 528 -10.95 -16.54 0.50
C PHE A 528 -10.00 -15.51 -0.15
N ALA A 529 -9.02 -15.07 0.60
CA ALA A 529 -7.93 -14.21 0.15
C ALA A 529 -6.72 -15.06 -0.27
N GLY A 530 -5.72 -14.43 -0.89
CA GLY A 530 -4.51 -15.11 -1.30
C GLY A 530 -4.38 -15.17 -2.81
N LYS A 531 -4.35 -14.01 -3.44
CA LYS A 531 -3.84 -13.83 -4.80
C LYS A 531 -2.40 -13.37 -4.68
N LEU A 532 -1.48 -14.23 -5.10
CA LEU A 532 -0.05 -14.02 -4.94
C LEU A 532 0.65 -14.02 -6.28
N ASP A 533 1.47 -13.01 -6.51
CA ASP A 533 2.34 -12.86 -7.67
C ASP A 533 3.81 -12.96 -7.24
N ILE A 534 4.41 -14.13 -7.46
CA ILE A 534 5.77 -14.48 -7.04
C ILE A 534 6.61 -14.67 -8.30
N ARG A 535 7.43 -13.67 -8.64
CA ARG A 535 8.20 -13.72 -9.89
C ARG A 535 9.57 -13.10 -9.82
N ASN A 536 10.46 -13.56 -10.68
CA ASN A 536 11.82 -13.06 -10.82
C ASN A 536 12.60 -13.00 -9.50
N ASN A 537 12.29 -13.87 -8.54
CA ASN A 537 13.07 -13.99 -7.31
C ASN A 537 14.23 -14.98 -7.51
N VAL A 538 15.27 -14.77 -6.74
CA VAL A 538 16.42 -15.70 -6.63
C VAL A 538 16.40 -16.33 -5.24
N VAL A 539 16.41 -17.66 -5.20
CA VAL A 539 16.51 -18.43 -3.95
C VAL A 539 17.80 -19.24 -3.99
N TYR A 540 18.66 -19.04 -2.98
CA TYR A 540 19.96 -19.68 -2.92
C TYR A 540 20.17 -20.45 -1.61
N ASN A 541 20.83 -21.61 -1.70
CA ASN A 541 21.26 -22.46 -0.57
C ASN A 541 20.13 -22.70 0.46
N PHE A 542 18.99 -23.15 -0.03
CA PHE A 542 17.84 -23.54 0.77
C PHE A 542 18.03 -24.89 1.45
N GLY A 543 17.46 -25.08 2.63
CA GLY A 543 17.56 -26.29 3.43
C GLY A 543 16.48 -27.34 3.13
N GLY A 544 15.74 -27.76 4.15
CA GLY A 544 14.75 -28.83 4.07
C GLY A 544 13.42 -28.46 3.42
N ARG A 545 13.17 -27.17 3.13
CA ARG A 545 11.97 -26.67 2.48
C ARG A 545 12.32 -25.58 1.47
N VAL A 546 11.42 -25.39 0.49
CA VAL A 546 11.48 -24.32 -0.52
C VAL A 546 10.21 -23.46 -0.42
N THR A 547 9.68 -22.94 -1.54
CA THR A 547 8.36 -22.34 -1.56
C THR A 547 7.30 -23.41 -1.37
N ASP A 548 6.38 -23.16 -0.44
CA ASP A 548 5.29 -24.09 -0.11
C ASP A 548 4.03 -23.36 0.39
N GLY A 549 3.02 -24.13 0.81
CA GLY A 549 1.77 -23.61 1.33
C GLY A 549 0.64 -23.60 0.31
N GLY A 550 -0.52 -23.07 0.75
CA GLY A 550 -1.75 -22.99 -0.03
C GLY A 550 -2.17 -21.54 -0.27
N THR A 551 -2.75 -21.29 -1.45
CA THR A 551 -3.30 -19.97 -1.79
C THR A 551 -4.42 -20.11 -2.81
N HIS A 552 -5.36 -19.14 -2.83
CA HIS A 552 -6.47 -19.18 -3.78
C HIS A 552 -5.99 -19.14 -5.23
N GLN A 553 -5.16 -18.16 -5.58
CA GLN A 553 -4.58 -18.00 -6.92
C GLN A 553 -3.11 -17.59 -6.80
N GLY A 554 -2.21 -18.52 -7.08
CA GLY A 554 -0.76 -18.27 -7.06
C GLY A 554 -0.18 -18.16 -8.46
N GLN A 555 0.57 -17.12 -8.77
CA GLN A 555 1.41 -17.01 -9.96
C GLN A 555 2.87 -17.18 -9.54
N PHE A 556 3.51 -18.22 -10.02
CA PHE A 556 4.92 -18.56 -9.72
C PHE A 556 5.71 -18.57 -11.02
N VAL A 557 6.35 -17.43 -11.34
CA VAL A 557 6.83 -17.15 -12.69
C VAL A 557 8.28 -16.70 -12.72
N ASN A 558 9.08 -17.33 -13.56
CA ASN A 558 10.47 -16.93 -13.87
C ASN A 558 11.35 -16.73 -12.62
N ASN A 559 11.16 -17.54 -11.56
CA ASN A 559 12.02 -17.54 -10.39
C ASN A 559 13.23 -18.46 -10.64
N LEU A 560 14.37 -18.13 -10.09
CA LEU A 560 15.57 -18.98 -10.16
C LEU A 560 15.92 -19.52 -8.77
N TYR A 561 15.98 -20.85 -8.66
CA TYR A 561 16.39 -21.58 -7.46
C TYR A 561 17.79 -22.18 -7.68
N LYS A 562 18.78 -21.64 -6.98
CA LYS A 562 20.17 -22.13 -7.11
C LYS A 562 20.52 -22.98 -5.90
N GLN A 563 20.81 -24.25 -6.15
CA GLN A 563 21.35 -25.13 -5.09
C GLN A 563 22.69 -24.62 -4.57
N GLY A 564 22.87 -24.69 -3.27
CA GLY A 564 24.10 -24.40 -2.55
C GLY A 564 24.52 -25.58 -1.69
N PRO A 565 25.54 -25.41 -0.85
CA PRO A 565 26.12 -26.52 -0.06
C PRO A 565 25.16 -27.25 0.89
N ALA A 566 24.04 -26.61 1.28
CA ALA A 566 23.02 -27.22 2.13
C ALA A 566 21.80 -27.75 1.35
N SER A 567 21.71 -27.48 0.04
CA SER A 567 20.50 -27.77 -0.75
C SER A 567 20.53 -29.23 -1.28
N THR A 568 19.38 -29.89 -1.13
CA THR A 568 19.18 -31.27 -1.65
C THR A 568 17.89 -31.44 -2.43
N LEU A 569 16.96 -30.46 -2.33
CA LEU A 569 15.68 -30.51 -3.01
C LEU A 569 15.83 -30.16 -4.49
N THR A 570 15.01 -30.80 -5.33
CA THR A 570 15.06 -30.69 -6.79
C THR A 570 13.75 -30.15 -7.38
N TYR A 571 13.02 -29.37 -6.59
CA TYR A 571 11.82 -28.63 -6.97
C TYR A 571 11.82 -27.25 -6.30
N ALA A 572 11.09 -26.30 -6.86
CA ALA A 572 11.03 -24.91 -6.38
C ALA A 572 9.73 -24.62 -5.61
N LEU A 573 8.59 -25.17 -6.05
CA LEU A 573 7.30 -24.97 -5.42
C LEU A 573 6.63 -26.31 -5.08
N ARG A 574 6.27 -26.48 -3.81
CA ARG A 574 5.35 -27.48 -3.32
C ARG A 574 4.00 -26.84 -3.05
N ALA A 575 3.08 -26.91 -4.01
CA ALA A 575 1.73 -26.40 -3.86
C ALA A 575 0.93 -27.29 -2.92
N GLN A 576 0.65 -26.81 -1.73
CA GLN A 576 -0.15 -27.53 -0.73
C GLN A 576 -1.64 -27.19 -0.89
N TYR A 577 -2.48 -27.99 -0.29
CA TYR A 577 -3.91 -27.79 -0.24
C TYR A 577 -4.34 -27.65 1.24
N GLU A 578 -5.17 -26.65 1.52
CA GLU A 578 -5.70 -26.36 2.84
C GLU A 578 -7.17 -26.77 2.89
N ASP A 579 -7.53 -27.70 3.77
CA ASP A 579 -8.84 -28.38 3.79
C ASP A 579 -10.02 -27.50 4.16
N ASP A 580 -9.77 -26.52 5.01
CA ASP A 580 -10.78 -25.67 5.63
C ASP A 580 -11.06 -24.36 4.84
N LEU A 581 -10.40 -24.18 3.69
CA LEU A 581 -10.56 -22.99 2.88
C LEU A 581 -11.58 -23.19 1.77
N PRO A 582 -12.60 -22.35 1.65
CA PRO A 582 -13.58 -22.42 0.58
C PRO A 582 -12.96 -22.00 -0.76
N GLY A 583 -13.52 -22.54 -1.85
CA GLY A 583 -13.10 -22.20 -3.21
C GLY A 583 -11.93 -23.03 -3.72
N THR A 584 -11.33 -22.59 -4.82
CA THR A 584 -10.21 -23.28 -5.47
C THR A 584 -8.87 -22.80 -4.91
N GLN A 585 -7.86 -23.67 -4.97
CA GLN A 585 -6.46 -23.36 -4.74
C GLN A 585 -5.68 -23.78 -5.98
N GLN A 586 -5.36 -22.81 -6.82
CA GLN A 586 -4.81 -23.06 -8.15
C GLN A 586 -3.54 -22.22 -8.38
N TYR A 587 -2.71 -22.71 -9.28
CA TYR A 587 -1.39 -22.13 -9.51
C TYR A 587 -1.10 -22.02 -11.01
N TYR A 588 -0.54 -20.89 -11.41
CA TYR A 588 0.12 -20.69 -12.68
C TYR A 588 1.63 -20.77 -12.45
N CYS A 589 2.29 -21.79 -13.01
CA CYS A 589 3.72 -22.05 -12.84
C CYS A 589 4.40 -22.05 -14.22
N ALA A 590 5.28 -21.08 -14.48
CA ALA A 590 5.90 -20.93 -15.79
C ALA A 590 7.31 -20.32 -15.70
N GLY A 591 8.23 -20.78 -16.55
CA GLY A 591 9.52 -20.17 -16.79
C GLY A 591 10.52 -20.21 -15.62
N ASN A 592 10.26 -21.00 -14.57
CA ASN A 592 11.16 -21.14 -13.43
C ASN A 592 12.35 -22.02 -13.78
N ALA A 593 13.51 -21.77 -13.15
CA ALA A 593 14.73 -22.52 -13.40
C ALA A 593 15.43 -22.94 -12.10
N MET A 594 16.06 -24.10 -12.15
CA MET A 594 17.03 -24.59 -11.15
C MET A 594 18.23 -25.17 -11.92
N PRO A 595 19.30 -24.41 -12.07
CA PRO A 595 20.47 -24.82 -12.89
C PRO A 595 20.95 -26.21 -12.55
N GLY A 596 21.08 -27.06 -13.57
CA GLY A 596 21.49 -28.48 -13.43
C GLY A 596 20.37 -29.44 -13.01
N VAL A 597 19.13 -28.96 -12.80
CA VAL A 597 17.95 -29.77 -12.39
C VAL A 597 16.82 -29.64 -13.39
N PHE A 598 16.37 -28.43 -13.66
CA PHE A 598 15.37 -28.11 -14.70
C PHE A 598 15.59 -26.69 -15.24
N ASP A 599 15.20 -26.47 -16.48
CA ASP A 599 15.33 -25.19 -17.16
C ASP A 599 14.00 -24.45 -17.25
N GLN A 600 14.04 -23.15 -17.54
CA GLN A 600 12.88 -22.30 -17.72
C GLN A 600 11.95 -22.76 -18.87
N ASP A 601 12.50 -23.47 -19.88
CA ASP A 601 11.78 -23.98 -21.06
C ASP A 601 11.32 -25.44 -20.91
N SER A 602 11.68 -26.11 -19.78
CA SER A 602 11.25 -27.50 -19.52
C SER A 602 9.81 -27.55 -18.96
N GLU A 603 9.27 -28.78 -18.86
CA GLU A 603 7.98 -28.99 -18.19
C GLU A 603 7.99 -28.36 -16.79
N GLN A 604 7.09 -27.42 -16.51
CA GLN A 604 7.16 -26.61 -15.31
C GLN A 604 6.40 -27.22 -14.12
N TYR A 605 5.43 -28.11 -14.36
CA TYR A 605 4.63 -28.62 -13.26
C TYR A 605 4.13 -30.05 -13.45
N VAL A 606 3.84 -30.71 -12.33
CA VAL A 606 3.05 -31.95 -12.27
C VAL A 606 1.92 -31.79 -11.26
N GLY A 607 0.73 -32.21 -11.67
CA GLY A 607 -0.50 -32.05 -10.91
C GLY A 607 -0.77 -33.10 -9.81
N ASP A 608 0.14 -34.06 -9.66
CA ASP A 608 0.12 -35.12 -8.66
C ASP A 608 1.33 -35.04 -7.72
N GLY A 609 1.35 -35.81 -6.64
CA GLY A 609 2.44 -35.85 -5.69
C GLY A 609 3.80 -36.37 -6.21
N THR A 610 3.89 -36.75 -7.51
CA THR A 610 5.11 -37.36 -8.07
C THR A 610 6.23 -36.35 -8.36
N GLY A 611 5.94 -35.04 -8.35
CA GLY A 611 6.90 -33.98 -8.65
C GLY A 611 8.10 -33.91 -7.72
N LYS A 612 7.96 -34.46 -6.52
CA LYS A 612 9.08 -34.56 -5.55
C LYS A 612 10.25 -35.39 -6.10
N THR A 613 10.01 -36.29 -7.04
CA THR A 613 10.99 -37.18 -7.64
C THR A 613 11.28 -36.93 -9.11
N LYS A 614 10.59 -35.96 -9.73
CA LYS A 614 10.65 -35.69 -11.18
C LYS A 614 11.55 -34.53 -11.59
N ASN A 615 12.23 -33.85 -10.67
CA ASN A 615 13.04 -32.67 -10.97
C ASN A 615 12.27 -31.62 -11.80
N VAL A 616 11.16 -31.15 -11.27
CA VAL A 616 10.24 -30.19 -11.90
C VAL A 616 10.07 -28.96 -11.05
N ALA A 617 9.78 -27.81 -11.65
CA ALA A 617 9.67 -26.55 -10.91
C ALA A 617 8.57 -26.60 -9.85
N CYS A 618 7.40 -27.06 -10.19
CA CYS A 618 6.21 -27.06 -9.32
C CYS A 618 5.57 -28.45 -9.23
N TYR A 619 5.10 -28.84 -8.05
CA TYR A 619 4.21 -29.98 -7.93
C TYR A 619 3.12 -29.72 -6.89
N ALA A 620 1.96 -30.35 -7.10
CA ALA A 620 0.86 -30.30 -6.15
C ALA A 620 0.98 -31.46 -5.16
N ASP A 621 1.00 -31.12 -3.88
CA ASP A 621 0.88 -32.09 -2.78
C ASP A 621 -0.61 -32.17 -2.42
N VAL A 622 -1.29 -33.15 -3.00
CA VAL A 622 -2.72 -33.34 -2.83
C VAL A 622 -2.96 -34.31 -1.69
N THR A 623 -3.30 -33.83 -0.51
CA THR A 623 -3.64 -34.67 0.63
C THR A 623 -5.13 -34.94 0.77
N ILE A 624 -6.00 -34.37 -0.12
CA ILE A 624 -7.45 -34.42 0.01
C ILE A 624 -8.08 -35.23 -1.07
N GLU A 625 -8.81 -36.28 -0.68
CA GLU A 625 -9.79 -36.97 -1.52
C GLU A 625 -10.89 -35.99 -1.91
N GLY A 626 -11.03 -35.70 -3.21
CA GLY A 626 -12.22 -35.04 -3.72
C GLY A 626 -12.05 -33.66 -4.37
N ALA A 627 -10.89 -33.04 -4.35
CA ALA A 627 -10.68 -31.82 -5.12
C ALA A 627 -10.75 -32.11 -6.64
N LYS A 628 -11.89 -31.80 -7.25
CA LYS A 628 -12.21 -32.12 -8.65
C LYS A 628 -11.76 -31.08 -9.68
N TYR A 629 -10.94 -30.08 -9.29
CA TYR A 629 -10.47 -29.04 -10.17
C TYR A 629 -8.97 -29.22 -10.50
N GLN A 630 -8.55 -28.66 -11.63
CA GLN A 630 -7.16 -28.65 -12.06
C GLN A 630 -6.33 -27.76 -11.11
N LYS A 631 -5.23 -28.28 -10.56
CA LYS A 631 -4.38 -27.55 -9.61
C LYS A 631 -3.51 -26.50 -10.30
N PHE A 632 -3.00 -26.85 -11.48
CA PHE A 632 -2.23 -25.93 -12.30
C PHE A 632 -3.05 -25.51 -13.52
N VAL A 633 -2.88 -24.26 -13.93
CA VAL A 633 -3.52 -23.65 -15.09
C VAL A 633 -2.48 -23.18 -16.10
N ASP A 634 -2.86 -23.10 -17.36
CA ASP A 634 -1.95 -22.76 -18.48
C ASP A 634 -1.89 -21.25 -18.76
N ALA A 635 -2.63 -20.45 -18.01
CA ALA A 635 -2.68 -18.99 -18.18
C ALA A 635 -2.67 -18.27 -16.82
N PRO A 636 -2.10 -17.07 -16.74
CA PRO A 636 -2.13 -16.26 -15.53
C PRO A 636 -3.54 -15.87 -15.14
N PHE A 637 -3.81 -15.75 -13.86
CA PHE A 637 -5.13 -15.39 -13.33
C PHE A 637 -5.43 -13.90 -13.45
N PHE A 638 -4.39 -13.07 -13.37
CA PHE A 638 -4.48 -11.61 -13.34
C PHE A 638 -3.18 -10.97 -13.88
N GLU A 639 -3.28 -9.72 -14.28
CA GLU A 639 -2.13 -8.93 -14.71
C GLU A 639 -1.14 -8.71 -13.57
N SER A 640 0.15 -8.86 -13.83
CA SER A 640 1.19 -8.74 -12.81
C SER A 640 1.55 -7.32 -12.43
N HIS A 641 1.61 -6.41 -13.40
CA HIS A 641 2.19 -5.07 -13.25
C HIS A 641 3.67 -5.05 -12.83
N VAL A 642 4.41 -6.09 -13.16
CA VAL A 642 5.86 -6.20 -12.96
C VAL A 642 6.52 -6.42 -14.31
N ASP A 643 7.56 -5.64 -14.60
CA ASP A 643 8.43 -5.90 -15.75
C ASP A 643 9.17 -7.23 -15.53
N THR A 644 8.83 -8.22 -16.35
CA THR A 644 9.18 -9.62 -16.09
C THR A 644 10.25 -10.08 -17.07
N GLN A 645 11.43 -10.44 -16.56
CA GLN A 645 12.54 -11.03 -17.30
C GLN A 645 12.47 -12.55 -17.26
N THR A 646 13.24 -13.22 -18.09
CA THR A 646 13.52 -14.66 -17.93
C THR A 646 14.19 -14.96 -16.58
N ALA A 647 14.09 -16.18 -16.08
CA ALA A 647 14.68 -16.54 -14.78
C ALA A 647 16.19 -16.27 -14.74
N THR A 648 16.89 -16.51 -15.83
CA THR A 648 18.33 -16.28 -15.95
C THR A 648 18.72 -14.81 -16.02
N GLU A 649 17.94 -13.97 -16.67
CA GLU A 649 18.15 -12.52 -16.68
C GLU A 649 17.83 -11.92 -15.32
N ALA A 650 16.71 -12.31 -14.71
CA ALA A 650 16.33 -11.89 -13.37
C ALA A 650 17.41 -12.23 -12.32
N TYR A 651 18.04 -13.40 -12.42
CA TYR A 651 19.17 -13.76 -11.55
C TYR A 651 20.26 -12.70 -11.56
N LYS A 652 20.66 -12.23 -12.73
CA LYS A 652 21.73 -11.23 -12.88
C LYS A 652 21.31 -9.88 -12.29
N ILE A 653 20.08 -9.46 -12.57
CA ILE A 653 19.51 -8.19 -12.07
C ILE A 653 19.38 -8.22 -10.55
N VAL A 654 18.82 -9.29 -10.00
CA VAL A 654 18.60 -9.43 -8.55
C VAL A 654 19.93 -9.39 -7.78
N LEU A 655 20.95 -10.08 -8.25
CA LEU A 655 22.26 -10.07 -7.58
C LEU A 655 22.98 -8.72 -7.68
N SER A 656 22.59 -7.89 -8.65
CA SER A 656 23.16 -6.55 -8.84
C SER A 656 22.37 -5.45 -8.14
N ASP A 657 21.10 -5.69 -7.73
CA ASP A 657 20.21 -4.63 -7.23
C ASP A 657 19.25 -5.11 -6.12
N SER A 658 19.65 -6.01 -5.26
CA SER A 658 18.83 -6.43 -4.13
C SER A 658 19.42 -6.02 -2.78
N GLY A 659 18.53 -5.81 -1.79
CA GLY A 659 18.90 -5.42 -0.43
C GLY A 659 19.11 -3.91 -0.25
N ALA A 660 19.43 -3.51 0.98
CA ALA A 660 19.63 -2.11 1.36
C ALA A 660 21.00 -1.62 0.85
N SER A 661 21.03 -1.18 -0.40
CA SER A 661 22.25 -0.76 -1.08
C SER A 661 22.61 0.71 -0.91
N GLN A 662 21.73 1.53 -0.34
CA GLN A 662 21.96 2.94 -0.05
C GLN A 662 21.88 3.24 1.44
N PRO A 663 22.73 4.17 1.93
CA PRO A 663 23.86 4.83 1.24
C PRO A 663 24.99 3.88 0.81
N VAL A 664 25.13 2.73 1.46
CA VAL A 664 26.17 1.72 1.18
C VAL A 664 25.60 0.33 1.38
N GLN A 665 25.89 -0.60 0.48
CA GLN A 665 25.63 -2.01 0.74
C GLN A 665 26.63 -2.53 1.80
N ASP A 666 26.15 -3.12 2.89
CA ASP A 666 27.01 -3.59 3.98
C ASP A 666 27.78 -4.90 3.64
N ASP A 667 28.73 -5.25 4.49
CA ASP A 667 29.60 -6.41 4.25
C ASP A 667 28.84 -7.74 4.29
N HIS A 668 27.78 -7.79 5.11
CA HIS A 668 26.86 -8.93 5.16
C HIS A 668 26.17 -9.15 3.79
N ASP A 669 25.50 -8.13 3.26
CA ASP A 669 24.77 -8.25 1.99
C ASP A 669 25.72 -8.52 0.83
N ARG A 670 26.89 -7.86 0.79
CA ARG A 670 27.94 -8.14 -0.21
C ARG A 670 28.41 -9.60 -0.16
N ARG A 671 28.60 -10.15 1.06
CA ARG A 671 28.96 -11.57 1.24
C ARG A 671 27.88 -12.50 0.71
N ILE A 672 26.61 -12.25 1.04
CA ILE A 672 25.48 -13.08 0.58
C ILE A 672 25.39 -13.08 -0.96
N VAL A 673 25.54 -11.93 -1.60
CA VAL A 673 25.57 -11.83 -3.07
C VAL A 673 26.76 -12.63 -3.63
N LYS A 674 27.96 -12.44 -3.10
CA LYS A 674 29.17 -13.15 -3.54
C LYS A 674 29.02 -14.67 -3.40
N GLU A 675 28.54 -15.16 -2.26
CA GLU A 675 28.30 -16.58 -2.02
C GLU A 675 27.28 -17.14 -3.01
N THR A 676 26.22 -16.38 -3.30
CA THR A 676 25.21 -16.77 -4.29
C THR A 676 25.80 -16.86 -5.69
N VAL A 677 26.61 -15.89 -6.12
CA VAL A 677 27.29 -15.92 -7.41
C VAL A 677 28.22 -17.15 -7.51
N GLN A 678 29.02 -17.40 -6.48
CA GLN A 678 30.05 -18.47 -6.46
C GLN A 678 29.46 -19.86 -6.19
N GLY A 679 28.19 -19.97 -5.70
CA GLY A 679 27.63 -21.27 -5.28
C GLY A 679 28.29 -21.82 -4.01
N THR A 680 28.77 -20.95 -3.10
CA THR A 680 29.54 -21.30 -1.91
C THR A 680 28.84 -20.84 -0.63
N ALA A 681 29.36 -21.25 0.52
CA ALA A 681 28.99 -20.70 1.82
C ALA A 681 30.25 -20.60 2.70
N THR A 682 30.51 -19.43 3.24
CA THR A 682 31.68 -19.14 4.07
C THR A 682 31.56 -19.77 5.46
N TYR A 683 30.35 -19.69 6.03
CA TYR A 683 30.10 -20.07 7.42
C TYR A 683 29.27 -21.35 7.55
N THR A 684 29.21 -21.87 8.78
CA THR A 684 28.46 -23.10 9.09
C THR A 684 27.74 -22.90 10.42
N GLY A 685 26.47 -23.27 10.47
CA GLY A 685 25.69 -23.19 11.72
C GLY A 685 26.33 -23.96 12.87
N SER A 686 26.41 -23.32 14.03
CA SER A 686 27.08 -23.84 15.23
C SER A 686 26.42 -25.10 15.81
N VAL A 687 25.11 -25.24 15.68
CA VAL A 687 24.31 -26.35 16.19
C VAL A 687 23.92 -27.30 15.06
N GLY A 688 23.24 -26.83 14.02
CA GLY A 688 22.72 -27.62 12.90
C GLY A 688 23.80 -28.13 11.94
N LYS A 689 25.01 -27.58 12.02
CA LYS A 689 26.17 -27.95 11.19
C LYS A 689 25.94 -27.87 9.68
N LYS A 690 24.96 -27.06 9.26
CA LYS A 690 24.64 -26.81 7.85
C LYS A 690 25.47 -25.65 7.31
N LYS A 691 26.09 -25.82 6.14
CA LYS A 691 26.85 -24.75 5.48
C LYS A 691 25.94 -23.64 4.98
N GLY A 692 26.22 -22.41 5.40
CA GLY A 692 25.47 -21.22 5.08
C GLY A 692 24.21 -21.00 5.94
N ILE A 693 23.60 -22.07 6.46
CA ILE A 693 22.41 -21.96 7.31
C ILE A 693 22.87 -21.87 8.77
N ILE A 694 22.86 -20.67 9.31
CA ILE A 694 23.39 -20.35 10.63
C ILE A 694 22.36 -20.52 11.75
N ASP A 695 22.83 -20.68 12.98
CA ASP A 695 22.00 -20.86 14.16
C ASP A 695 22.07 -19.65 15.10
N ASN A 696 23.12 -18.84 14.98
CA ASN A 696 23.36 -17.66 15.79
C ASN A 696 24.13 -16.61 14.97
N PRO A 697 23.87 -15.30 15.16
CA PRO A 697 24.68 -14.26 14.52
C PRO A 697 26.20 -14.40 14.76
N ALA A 698 26.59 -14.95 15.90
CA ALA A 698 27.98 -15.22 16.20
C ALA A 698 28.66 -16.23 15.25
N ASP A 699 27.89 -17.08 14.58
CA ASP A 699 28.41 -18.03 13.58
C ASP A 699 29.08 -17.31 12.38
N VAL A 700 28.70 -16.06 12.15
CA VAL A 700 29.23 -15.20 11.07
C VAL A 700 30.03 -14.01 11.61
N GLY A 701 30.40 -14.02 12.89
CA GLY A 701 31.14 -12.95 13.54
C GLY A 701 30.28 -11.82 14.18
N GLY A 702 28.94 -11.97 14.12
CA GLY A 702 28.02 -10.96 14.65
C GLY A 702 27.75 -9.81 13.68
N LEU A 703 27.10 -8.76 14.20
CA LEU A 703 26.84 -7.54 13.42
C LEU A 703 28.16 -6.81 13.16
N GLU A 704 28.45 -6.50 11.91
CA GLU A 704 29.58 -5.65 11.55
C GLU A 704 29.50 -4.26 12.18
N SER A 705 30.60 -3.54 12.17
CA SER A 705 30.62 -2.18 12.71
C SER A 705 29.79 -1.22 11.88
N PHE A 706 28.85 -0.54 12.53
CA PHE A 706 28.09 0.60 12.02
C PHE A 706 28.40 1.80 12.91
N PRO A 707 29.51 2.50 12.69
CA PRO A 707 29.82 3.69 13.47
C PRO A 707 28.70 4.71 13.42
N THR A 708 28.42 5.37 14.52
CA THR A 708 27.48 6.49 14.52
C THR A 708 28.02 7.59 13.62
N ALA A 709 27.22 7.96 12.63
CA ALA A 709 27.48 9.09 11.75
C ALA A 709 26.35 10.11 11.87
N THR A 710 26.64 11.40 11.74
CA THR A 710 25.63 12.47 11.78
C THR A 710 25.81 13.38 10.60
N ARG A 711 24.69 13.83 10.02
CA ARG A 711 24.73 14.89 9.01
C ARG A 711 25.18 16.20 9.64
N PRO A 712 26.04 16.97 8.97
CA PRO A 712 26.36 18.32 9.43
C PRO A 712 25.11 19.21 9.39
N ALA A 713 25.03 20.21 10.27
CA ALA A 713 23.90 21.14 10.32
C ALA A 713 23.70 21.95 9.02
N THR A 714 24.70 21.99 8.17
CA THR A 714 24.68 22.61 6.83
C THR A 714 24.16 21.69 5.74
N TRP A 715 23.80 20.44 6.04
CA TRP A 715 23.29 19.50 5.06
C TRP A 715 21.87 19.84 4.60
N ASP A 716 21.01 20.20 5.53
CA ASP A 716 19.61 20.57 5.38
C ASP A 716 19.31 21.65 6.42
N ALA A 717 19.78 22.87 6.16
CA ALA A 717 19.75 23.95 7.15
C ALA A 717 18.33 24.48 7.40
N ASN A 718 17.42 24.32 6.44
CA ASN A 718 16.03 24.76 6.56
C ASN A 718 15.10 23.66 7.13
N GLY A 719 15.58 22.43 7.26
CA GLY A 719 14.85 21.28 7.82
C GLY A 719 13.68 20.79 6.97
N ASP A 720 13.75 20.94 5.64
CA ASP A 720 12.72 20.48 4.72
C ASP A 720 12.93 19.03 4.22
N GLY A 721 13.99 18.38 4.70
CA GLY A 721 14.36 17.00 4.36
C GLY A 721 15.11 16.88 3.04
N ILE A 722 15.47 17.99 2.42
CA ILE A 722 16.21 18.08 1.17
C ILE A 722 17.60 18.68 1.49
N ALA A 723 18.65 18.04 1.01
CA ALA A 723 19.99 18.61 1.20
C ALA A 723 20.13 19.93 0.45
N ASP A 724 20.79 20.94 1.07
CA ASP A 724 20.94 22.30 0.53
C ASP A 724 21.66 22.37 -0.84
N TRP A 725 22.43 21.31 -1.18
CA TRP A 725 23.08 21.21 -2.50
C TRP A 725 22.15 20.70 -3.61
N TRP A 726 20.94 20.24 -3.28
CA TRP A 726 19.99 19.72 -4.25
C TRP A 726 19.34 20.82 -5.07
N ASP A 727 19.52 20.81 -6.38
CA ASP A 727 19.04 21.86 -7.29
C ASP A 727 17.68 21.59 -7.95
N GLY A 728 17.11 20.39 -7.72
CA GLY A 728 15.83 20.01 -8.31
C GLY A 728 15.85 19.71 -9.81
N SER A 729 17.01 19.64 -10.44
CA SER A 729 17.16 19.47 -11.88
C SER A 729 16.80 18.07 -12.39
N VAL A 730 16.75 17.06 -11.52
CA VAL A 730 16.50 15.67 -11.93
C VAL A 730 15.43 15.01 -11.05
N GLY A 731 14.64 14.10 -11.65
CA GLY A 731 13.76 13.18 -10.91
C GLY A 731 12.49 13.78 -10.33
N THR A 732 12.08 14.98 -10.75
CA THR A 732 10.92 15.70 -10.23
C THR A 732 9.65 15.56 -11.06
N GLU A 733 9.69 14.91 -12.22
CA GLU A 733 8.52 14.76 -13.08
C GLU A 733 7.39 13.98 -12.39
N GLY A 734 6.31 14.67 -12.03
CA GLY A 734 5.15 14.10 -11.32
C GLY A 734 5.38 13.86 -9.83
N TYR A 735 6.55 14.23 -9.28
CA TYR A 735 6.92 14.09 -7.87
C TYR A 735 7.14 15.45 -7.21
N THR A 736 7.03 15.49 -5.88
CA THR A 736 7.41 16.68 -5.11
C THR A 736 8.94 16.86 -5.13
N PRO A 737 9.47 18.08 -4.84
CA PRO A 737 10.92 18.28 -4.74
C PRO A 737 11.60 17.31 -3.77
N LEU A 738 10.99 17.07 -2.60
CA LEU A 738 11.48 16.11 -1.62
C LEU A 738 11.53 14.67 -2.20
N GLU A 739 10.48 14.23 -2.89
CA GLU A 739 10.49 12.92 -3.52
C GLU A 739 11.54 12.83 -4.64
N GLY A 740 11.77 13.89 -5.41
CA GLY A 740 12.84 13.96 -6.40
C GLY A 740 14.21 13.71 -5.76
N TYR A 741 14.49 14.41 -4.66
CA TYR A 741 15.70 14.20 -3.86
C TYR A 741 15.79 12.76 -3.31
N LEU A 742 14.73 12.25 -2.69
CA LEU A 742 14.71 10.87 -2.16
C LEU A 742 14.91 9.81 -3.24
N ASN A 743 14.41 10.05 -4.44
CA ASN A 743 14.60 9.15 -5.58
C ASN A 743 16.04 9.20 -6.11
N PHE A 744 16.71 10.34 -6.03
CA PHE A 744 18.14 10.45 -6.33
C PHE A 744 18.95 9.67 -5.30
N MET A 745 18.71 9.90 -4.00
CA MET A 745 19.40 9.22 -2.90
C MET A 745 19.16 7.71 -2.86
N ALA A 746 18.12 7.21 -3.53
CA ALA A 746 17.82 5.77 -3.60
C ALA A 746 18.52 5.04 -4.75
N ASP A 747 19.00 5.78 -5.75
CA ASP A 747 19.85 5.25 -6.81
C ASP A 747 21.32 5.19 -6.33
N PRO A 748 22.17 4.35 -6.88
CA PRO A 748 23.62 4.48 -6.72
C PRO A 748 24.05 5.89 -7.09
N HIS A 749 24.82 6.54 -6.23
CA HIS A 749 25.25 7.92 -6.46
C HIS A 749 26.61 8.21 -5.82
N ALA A 750 27.19 9.32 -6.22
CA ALA A 750 28.42 9.85 -5.64
C ALA A 750 28.38 11.38 -5.56
N PHE A 751 29.19 11.90 -4.66
CA PHE A 751 29.41 13.32 -4.43
C PHE A 751 30.80 13.73 -4.92
N VAL A 752 30.90 14.88 -5.56
CA VAL A 752 32.15 15.36 -6.18
C VAL A 752 32.31 16.85 -5.94
N ALA A 753 33.49 17.29 -5.51
CA ALA A 753 33.81 18.71 -5.46
C ALA A 753 33.87 19.32 -6.88
N PRO A 754 33.62 20.63 -7.05
CA PRO A 754 33.78 21.31 -8.35
C PRO A 754 35.21 21.16 -8.90
N ALA A 755 35.33 20.81 -10.18
CA ALA A 755 36.59 20.47 -10.87
C ALA A 755 37.28 19.21 -10.30
N GLY A 756 36.64 18.47 -9.39
CA GLY A 756 37.12 17.17 -8.88
C GLY A 756 36.84 16.02 -9.83
N SER A 757 37.41 14.87 -9.49
CA SER A 757 37.15 13.61 -10.23
C SER A 757 36.95 12.47 -9.25
N ILE A 758 36.05 11.54 -9.62
CA ILE A 758 35.82 10.29 -8.86
C ILE A 758 35.93 9.06 -9.75
N GLU A 759 36.26 7.95 -9.14
CA GLU A 759 36.18 6.62 -9.76
C GLU A 759 34.88 5.93 -9.33
N ILE A 760 34.12 5.41 -10.29
CA ILE A 760 32.88 4.65 -10.10
C ILE A 760 33.20 3.19 -10.41
N ASP A 761 33.03 2.31 -9.43
CA ASP A 761 33.13 0.86 -9.63
C ASP A 761 31.87 0.32 -10.34
N LEU A 762 31.96 0.19 -11.65
CA LEU A 762 30.88 -0.35 -12.49
C LEU A 762 30.67 -1.84 -12.22
N GLY A 763 31.74 -2.56 -11.81
CA GLY A 763 31.67 -3.99 -11.45
C GLY A 763 30.75 -4.22 -10.24
N ALA A 764 30.80 -3.36 -9.24
CA ALA A 764 29.90 -3.41 -8.10
C ALA A 764 28.42 -3.21 -8.50
N LEU A 765 28.14 -2.48 -9.58
CA LEU A 765 26.80 -2.29 -10.12
C LEU A 765 26.29 -3.49 -10.93
N ALA A 766 27.13 -4.48 -11.23
CA ALA A 766 26.85 -5.60 -12.12
C ALA A 766 27.25 -6.96 -11.52
N ALA A 767 27.15 -7.11 -10.20
CA ALA A 767 27.65 -8.28 -9.46
C ALA A 767 27.10 -9.64 -9.95
N GLY A 768 25.90 -9.66 -10.54
CA GLY A 768 25.28 -10.86 -11.10
C GLY A 768 25.68 -11.17 -12.55
N PHE A 769 26.37 -10.26 -13.25
CA PHE A 769 26.72 -10.40 -14.67
C PHE A 769 28.08 -11.07 -14.83
N THR A 770 28.24 -11.85 -15.90
CA THR A 770 29.48 -12.59 -16.18
C THR A 770 30.31 -11.84 -17.21
N GLU A 771 31.54 -11.47 -16.82
CA GLU A 771 32.46 -10.71 -17.69
C GLU A 771 31.77 -9.50 -18.35
N PRO A 772 31.17 -8.60 -17.55
CA PRO A 772 30.39 -7.52 -18.10
C PRO A 772 31.25 -6.46 -18.80
N SER A 773 30.70 -5.93 -19.91
CA SER A 773 31.16 -4.70 -20.55
C SER A 773 30.22 -3.53 -20.24
N PHE A 774 30.76 -2.34 -20.21
CA PHE A 774 30.04 -1.16 -19.75
C PHE A 774 30.08 -0.01 -20.74
N THR A 775 28.96 0.70 -20.87
CA THR A 775 28.88 1.99 -21.52
C THR A 775 28.19 2.98 -20.58
N VAL A 776 28.77 4.16 -20.38
CA VAL A 776 28.20 5.20 -19.53
C VAL A 776 27.89 6.42 -20.39
N THR A 777 26.65 6.91 -20.30
CA THR A 777 26.17 8.07 -21.07
C THR A 777 25.39 9.01 -20.15
N GLY A 778 25.03 10.21 -20.65
CA GLY A 778 24.17 11.17 -19.94
C GLY A 778 24.92 12.27 -19.20
N ALA A 779 26.26 12.30 -19.20
CA ALA A 779 27.03 13.37 -18.57
C ALA A 779 26.77 14.70 -19.27
N LYS A 780 26.37 15.74 -18.55
CA LYS A 780 26.06 17.08 -19.00
C LYS A 780 26.89 18.14 -18.28
N ILE A 781 27.01 18.03 -16.96
CA ILE A 781 27.79 18.95 -16.11
C ILE A 781 29.19 18.41 -15.81
N GLY A 782 29.55 17.31 -16.43
CA GLY A 782 30.85 16.68 -16.31
C GLY A 782 31.26 15.93 -17.58
N SER A 783 32.26 15.10 -17.48
CA SER A 783 32.66 14.14 -18.53
C SER A 783 32.99 12.79 -17.88
N VAL A 784 32.70 11.72 -18.61
CA VAL A 784 32.95 10.35 -18.13
C VAL A 784 33.81 9.60 -19.14
N THR A 785 34.78 8.83 -18.63
CA THR A 785 35.57 7.87 -19.38
C THR A 785 35.48 6.51 -18.75
N VAL A 786 35.39 5.46 -19.57
CA VAL A 786 35.28 4.06 -19.07
C VAL A 786 36.52 3.29 -19.44
N SER A 787 37.10 2.57 -18.47
CA SER A 787 38.24 1.67 -18.64
C SER A 787 37.96 0.37 -17.88
N GLY A 788 37.64 -0.70 -18.60
CA GLY A 788 37.23 -1.97 -17.99
C GLY A 788 36.00 -1.82 -17.13
N SER A 789 36.09 -2.16 -15.86
CA SER A 789 34.99 -2.05 -14.86
C SER A 789 35.02 -0.74 -14.05
N THR A 790 35.83 0.23 -14.46
CA THR A 790 35.92 1.53 -13.77
C THR A 790 35.48 2.65 -14.71
N ALA A 791 34.63 3.55 -14.24
CA ALA A 791 34.36 4.82 -14.91
C ALA A 791 34.99 5.95 -14.08
N THR A 792 35.74 6.84 -14.76
CA THR A 792 36.20 8.09 -14.15
C THR A 792 35.29 9.22 -14.57
N TYR A 793 34.61 9.85 -13.62
CA TYR A 793 33.82 11.06 -13.82
C TYR A 793 34.65 12.29 -13.39
N THR A 794 34.67 13.32 -14.25
CA THR A 794 35.33 14.58 -13.96
C THR A 794 34.30 15.71 -14.03
N ALA A 795 34.09 16.41 -12.93
CA ALA A 795 33.16 17.53 -12.80
C ALA A 795 33.65 18.79 -13.57
N LYS A 796 32.74 19.52 -14.21
CA LYS A 796 32.99 20.79 -14.89
C LYS A 796 32.16 21.93 -14.33
N GLU A 797 30.94 21.64 -13.92
CA GLU A 797 29.97 22.60 -13.37
C GLU A 797 29.35 22.02 -12.11
N THR A 798 28.89 22.89 -11.22
CA THR A 798 28.08 22.49 -10.06
C THR A 798 26.66 22.09 -10.47
N GLY A 799 26.02 21.19 -9.74
CA GLY A 799 24.66 20.74 -9.99
C GLY A 799 24.50 19.24 -9.81
N VAL A 800 23.36 18.72 -10.26
CA VAL A 800 23.00 17.31 -10.13
C VAL A 800 22.70 16.71 -11.49
N GLU A 801 23.22 15.52 -11.76
CA GLU A 801 22.89 14.79 -12.98
C GLU A 801 22.73 13.29 -12.76
N ARG A 802 22.15 12.63 -13.74
CA ARG A 802 22.01 11.17 -13.80
C ARG A 802 22.72 10.63 -15.02
N LEU A 803 23.65 9.70 -14.77
CA LEU A 803 24.29 8.91 -15.78
C LEU A 803 23.45 7.64 -16.03
N VAL A 804 23.51 7.12 -17.25
CA VAL A 804 22.97 5.81 -17.61
C VAL A 804 24.13 4.85 -17.79
N VAL A 805 24.20 3.84 -16.94
CA VAL A 805 25.16 2.74 -17.03
C VAL A 805 24.48 1.58 -17.73
N SER A 806 24.91 1.31 -18.97
CA SER A 806 24.47 0.14 -19.74
C SER A 806 25.47 -1.00 -19.56
N ILE A 807 24.95 -2.17 -19.25
CA ILE A 807 25.69 -3.40 -18.93
C ILE A 807 25.33 -4.44 -19.97
N GLU A 808 26.34 -5.08 -20.55
CA GLU A 808 26.17 -6.23 -21.44
C GLU A 808 27.20 -7.29 -21.05
N ASP A 809 26.78 -8.53 -20.80
CA ASP A 809 27.70 -9.61 -20.41
C ASP A 809 28.04 -10.53 -21.59
N SER A 810 29.04 -11.39 -21.37
CA SER A 810 29.52 -12.38 -22.35
C SER A 810 28.41 -13.36 -22.79
N GLY A 811 27.32 -13.52 -22.04
CA GLY A 811 26.14 -14.30 -22.39
C GLY A 811 25.10 -13.54 -23.20
N GLY A 812 25.32 -12.26 -23.52
CA GLY A 812 24.42 -11.40 -24.28
C GLY A 812 23.25 -10.80 -23.48
N SER A 813 23.22 -10.96 -22.15
CA SER A 813 22.22 -10.30 -21.32
C SER A 813 22.52 -8.81 -21.19
N ARG A 814 21.49 -7.99 -21.27
CA ARG A 814 21.60 -6.52 -21.23
C ARG A 814 20.76 -5.96 -20.12
N TRP A 815 21.29 -4.96 -19.45
CA TRP A 815 20.59 -4.19 -18.44
C TRP A 815 21.12 -2.77 -18.38
N SER A 816 20.29 -1.83 -17.95
CA SER A 816 20.70 -0.46 -17.71
C SER A 816 20.21 0.00 -16.36
N ARG A 817 21.04 0.76 -15.66
CA ARG A 817 20.67 1.40 -14.39
C ARG A 817 21.17 2.83 -14.33
N THR A 818 20.53 3.61 -13.49
CA THR A 818 20.89 5.00 -13.24
C THR A 818 21.99 5.08 -12.20
N PHE A 819 22.91 6.02 -12.36
CA PHE A 819 23.90 6.44 -11.37
C PHE A 819 23.85 7.95 -11.21
N GLY A 820 23.61 8.44 -9.99
CA GLY A 820 23.52 9.86 -9.68
C GLY A 820 24.90 10.48 -9.45
N VAL A 821 25.10 11.70 -9.88
CA VAL A 821 26.29 12.51 -9.51
C VAL A 821 25.79 13.87 -9.02
N ALA A 822 26.24 14.27 -7.84
CA ALA A 822 26.02 15.62 -7.32
C ALA A 822 27.38 16.33 -7.15
N VAL A 823 27.51 17.50 -7.77
CA VAL A 823 28.74 18.33 -7.78
C VAL A 823 28.47 19.58 -6.98
N PHE A 824 29.10 19.72 -5.82
CA PHE A 824 28.89 20.87 -4.93
C PHE A 824 30.12 21.12 -4.02
N ASP A 825 30.23 22.36 -3.50
CA ASP A 825 31.30 22.72 -2.57
C ASP A 825 31.16 21.96 -1.24
N GLY A 826 32.25 21.37 -0.76
CA GLY A 826 32.25 20.57 0.48
C GLY A 826 31.85 19.09 0.28
N ALA A 827 31.75 18.61 -0.96
CA ALA A 827 31.50 17.19 -1.23
C ALA A 827 32.61 16.29 -0.69
N ASP A 828 33.88 16.75 -0.71
CA ASP A 828 35.05 16.00 -0.21
C ASP A 828 35.04 15.79 1.32
N ASP A 829 34.22 16.58 2.07
CA ASP A 829 34.09 16.46 3.54
C ASP A 829 33.13 15.33 3.97
N LEU A 830 32.52 14.66 2.99
CA LEU A 830 31.47 13.65 3.23
C LEU A 830 31.97 12.21 3.11
N GLU A 831 33.24 11.99 2.70
CA GLU A 831 33.87 10.66 2.60
C GLU A 831 34.27 10.04 3.95
#